data_cb868d560ca87defd7a45049d15e73d2
#
_entry.id   cb868d560ca87defd7a45049d15e73d2
#
_cell.length_a   1.000
_cell.length_b   1.000
_cell.length_c   1.000
_cell.angle_alpha   90.00
_cell.angle_beta   90.00
_cell.angle_gamma   90.00
#
_symmetry.space_group_name_H-M   'P 1'
#
loop_
_entity.id
_entity.type
_entity.pdbx_description
1 polymer ?
#
loop_
_entity_poly.entity_id
_entity_poly.type
_entity_poly.pdbx_seq_one_letter_code
_entity_poly.pdbx_strand_id
1 'polypeptide(L)'
;MDKKTKKKYKKTKLPMSLAKKVFLIILGAAVIGVAIYLLYYYFHYTRYVKYKDSLSSYEYEEGGVFNAIPESSADVPGMQLAAENEYLKLYTNVQTADVAVYDKRDGSITYSTPVDADQDSMANASNLNLLKSQFVVTYYNADVKSGTYDSYSQCVAKGKVTAQSINGGIRYMYKIGSEKDNNGQEGIHFDIPLEYRLKDDSLEVSIPVSGIKEYGSGSIARIQLLRYMGAAKNDEEGYMVVPNGSGSLIYFNNGKTTAASYSQYIYDIDPVAASYTTTENITGVKLPLFGICRTDRTLLVTVEDGASTALISAGISGVYNDYNYAFPTFVLRNIDNLRNFGNTTQDVFVLESDMYDINCKVRYTFLTEKDSGYTGLANYYRERLTAEGVLSKQQATENIPFYYDILAGVKETSHFLGVQYLHTFTMTSFKEAGEISTSLKDSGITNQVMNLQGWFNGGYYHDAPHNIKGLAKLGGKSGLENLNKTVAANGGILYADVDFQEVTFADKYFNYNAESSRYYGAGYVVALGQVNPTTLYNSSGLSYPETKYDVLSPKYLPRYVGSFAKKIKNYEVDGISLRDLGDMLASDKRRTHVINREQALDVVLSQFDVLEGTGKKLMTEKANSYAFAYSSDILNVPLTGNDFKIIDENIPLYEMIIHGSISYSSDLLNFEDEDHMQTKVLQMIEAGASPHYVFTWEDSSKMKETGLSRYYATTFTTWKDDAVKVYEQVNEPLKNVTGAIMVGHEILNNGVRKVTYDNGVTIYVNYSEEDLAADGKTVPALSYRLEGAN
;
A
#
# COMPACT_ATOMS: atom_id res chain seq x y z
N MET A 1 24.47 -14.50 -96.97
CA MET A 1 24.74 -13.62 -95.82
C MET A 1 24.23 -14.26 -94.58
N ASP A 2 25.17 -14.65 -93.76
CA ASP A 2 25.00 -15.55 -92.65
C ASP A 2 24.48 -14.86 -91.38
N LYS A 3 23.42 -15.38 -90.76
CA LYS A 3 23.01 -15.02 -89.42
C LYS A 3 23.55 -16.07 -88.43
N LYS A 4 24.63 -15.74 -87.73
CA LYS A 4 25.18 -16.52 -86.64
C LYS A 4 24.23 -16.60 -85.43
N THR A 5 23.71 -17.76 -85.15
CA THR A 5 22.90 -18.13 -84.01
C THR A 5 23.81 -18.27 -82.75
N LYS A 6 23.71 -17.38 -81.75
CA LYS A 6 24.38 -17.55 -80.47
C LYS A 6 23.57 -18.55 -79.63
N LYS A 7 24.05 -19.76 -79.40
CA LYS A 7 23.56 -20.73 -78.45
C LYS A 7 23.93 -20.27 -77.05
N LYS A 8 22.91 -19.88 -76.24
CA LYS A 8 23.04 -19.66 -74.80
C LYS A 8 23.24 -21.03 -74.10
N TYR A 9 24.43 -21.26 -73.57
CA TYR A 9 24.64 -22.38 -72.63
C TYR A 9 23.96 -22.12 -71.29
N LYS A 10 22.89 -22.85 -71.01
CA LYS A 10 22.33 -22.95 -69.65
C LYS A 10 23.36 -23.72 -68.80
N LYS A 11 23.99 -23.05 -67.85
CA LYS A 11 24.77 -23.72 -66.76
C LYS A 11 23.81 -24.60 -66.00
N THR A 12 23.83 -25.88 -66.17
CA THR A 12 23.19 -26.89 -65.30
C THR A 12 23.89 -26.88 -63.95
N LYS A 13 23.19 -26.38 -62.90
CA LYS A 13 23.71 -26.54 -61.52
C LYS A 13 23.80 -28.02 -61.20
N LEU A 14 24.97 -28.52 -60.92
CA LEU A 14 25.15 -29.88 -60.42
C LEU A 14 24.29 -30.08 -59.15
N PRO A 15 23.59 -31.21 -59.06
CA PRO A 15 22.77 -31.45 -57.82
C PRO A 15 23.67 -31.53 -56.60
N MET A 16 23.30 -30.81 -55.58
CA MET A 16 24.01 -30.73 -54.32
C MET A 16 24.13 -32.13 -53.72
N SER A 17 25.30 -32.53 -53.26
CA SER A 17 25.51 -33.85 -52.64
C SER A 17 24.61 -34.03 -51.42
N LEU A 18 24.17 -35.25 -51.14
CA LEU A 18 23.32 -35.59 -49.98
C LEU A 18 23.91 -35.07 -48.67
N ALA A 19 25.22 -35.18 -48.48
CA ALA A 19 25.93 -34.67 -47.31
C ALA A 19 25.80 -33.13 -47.14
N LYS A 20 25.86 -32.35 -48.25
CA LYS A 20 25.62 -30.90 -48.22
C LYS A 20 24.18 -30.55 -47.88
N LYS A 21 23.21 -31.33 -48.34
CA LYS A 21 21.78 -31.13 -48.03
C LYS A 21 21.55 -31.39 -46.53
N VAL A 22 22.07 -32.50 -46.00
CA VAL A 22 21.95 -32.83 -44.58
C VAL A 22 22.65 -31.78 -43.71
N PHE A 23 23.85 -31.34 -44.10
CA PHE A 23 24.54 -30.26 -43.39
C PHE A 23 23.75 -28.97 -43.37
N LEU A 24 23.14 -28.56 -44.46
CA LEU A 24 22.30 -27.35 -44.52
C LEU A 24 21.01 -27.48 -43.70
N ILE A 25 20.43 -28.68 -43.62
CA ILE A 25 19.26 -28.93 -42.76
C ILE A 25 19.66 -28.82 -41.29
N ILE A 26 20.78 -29.43 -40.87
CA ILE A 26 21.30 -29.36 -39.51
C ILE A 26 21.66 -27.90 -39.14
N LEU A 27 22.33 -27.18 -40.04
CA LEU A 27 22.64 -25.77 -39.85
C LEU A 27 21.39 -24.92 -39.74
N GLY A 28 20.39 -25.16 -40.56
CA GLY A 28 19.09 -24.48 -40.50
C GLY A 28 18.37 -24.73 -39.18
N ALA A 29 18.36 -25.98 -38.73
CA ALA A 29 17.77 -26.33 -37.41
C ALA A 29 18.52 -25.68 -36.26
N ALA A 30 19.84 -25.61 -36.30
CA ALA A 30 20.66 -24.94 -35.31
C ALA A 30 20.39 -23.41 -35.28
N VAL A 31 20.28 -22.76 -36.43
CA VAL A 31 19.94 -21.34 -36.54
C VAL A 31 18.54 -21.06 -35.97
N ILE A 32 17.56 -21.91 -36.30
CA ILE A 32 16.20 -21.82 -35.75
C ILE A 32 16.23 -22.01 -34.21
N GLY A 33 16.98 -22.99 -33.72
CA GLY A 33 17.13 -23.21 -32.27
C GLY A 33 17.73 -22.00 -31.54
N VAL A 34 18.78 -21.40 -32.11
CA VAL A 34 19.39 -20.18 -31.58
C VAL A 34 18.40 -19.00 -31.65
N ALA A 35 17.67 -18.85 -32.73
CA ALA A 35 16.67 -17.79 -32.86
C ALA A 35 15.53 -17.94 -31.83
N ILE A 36 15.05 -19.18 -31.63
CA ILE A 36 14.04 -19.48 -30.58
C ILE A 36 14.61 -19.17 -29.19
N TYR A 37 15.86 -19.55 -28.90
CA TYR A 37 16.52 -19.25 -27.63
C TYR A 37 16.69 -17.74 -27.43
N LEU A 38 17.12 -17.00 -28.45
CA LEU A 38 17.28 -15.53 -28.34
C LEU A 38 15.92 -14.83 -28.16
N LEU A 39 14.86 -15.31 -28.83
CA LEU A 39 13.51 -14.81 -28.64
C LEU A 39 13.03 -15.12 -27.22
N TYR A 40 13.22 -16.34 -26.76
CA TYR A 40 12.90 -16.73 -25.37
C TYR A 40 13.64 -15.85 -24.38
N TYR A 41 14.97 -15.68 -24.55
CA TYR A 41 15.80 -14.83 -23.69
C TYR A 41 15.34 -13.37 -23.74
N TYR A 42 15.03 -12.83 -24.92
CA TYR A 42 14.50 -11.49 -25.07
C TYR A 42 13.17 -11.31 -24.34
N PHE A 43 12.22 -12.21 -24.53
CA PHE A 43 10.89 -12.11 -23.92
C PHE A 43 10.89 -12.36 -22.40
N HIS A 44 11.81 -13.16 -21.90
CA HIS A 44 11.85 -13.51 -20.47
C HIS A 44 12.88 -12.74 -19.65
N TYR A 45 13.87 -12.10 -20.27
CA TYR A 45 14.91 -11.39 -19.56
C TYR A 45 15.14 -9.97 -20.11
N THR A 46 15.56 -9.83 -21.35
CA THR A 46 16.05 -8.54 -21.89
C THR A 46 14.97 -7.47 -21.97
N ARG A 47 13.73 -7.85 -22.28
CA ARG A 47 12.60 -6.93 -22.36
C ARG A 47 12.34 -6.16 -21.07
N TYR A 48 12.72 -6.71 -19.94
CA TYR A 48 12.44 -6.19 -18.61
C TYR A 48 13.66 -5.61 -17.90
N VAL A 49 14.84 -5.68 -18.52
CA VAL A 49 16.06 -5.04 -17.99
C VAL A 49 15.85 -3.54 -17.82
N LYS A 50 15.09 -2.89 -18.70
CA LYS A 50 14.75 -1.47 -18.57
C LYS A 50 14.01 -1.12 -17.28
N TYR A 51 13.30 -2.05 -16.66
CA TYR A 51 12.65 -1.82 -15.37
C TYR A 51 13.62 -1.94 -14.20
N LYS A 52 14.72 -2.63 -14.37
CA LYS A 52 15.81 -2.65 -13.40
C LYS A 52 16.61 -1.35 -13.42
N ASP A 53 16.74 -0.73 -14.58
CA ASP A 53 17.50 0.52 -14.79
C ASP A 53 16.66 1.78 -14.49
N SER A 54 15.34 1.66 -14.35
CA SER A 54 14.44 2.79 -14.04
C SER A 54 14.38 3.13 -12.55
N LEU A 55 15.02 2.35 -11.71
CA LEU A 55 15.14 2.67 -10.29
C LEU A 55 15.96 3.95 -10.15
N SER A 56 15.45 4.89 -9.37
CA SER A 56 16.19 6.06 -8.97
C SER A 56 17.47 5.62 -8.26
N SER A 57 18.57 5.52 -9.01
CA SER A 57 19.88 5.29 -8.40
C SER A 57 20.20 6.52 -7.56
N TYR A 58 20.20 6.35 -6.24
CA TYR A 58 20.70 7.38 -5.35
C TYR A 58 22.20 7.55 -5.63
N GLU A 59 22.57 8.74 -6.13
CA GLU A 59 23.98 9.09 -6.23
C GLU A 59 24.50 9.42 -4.82
N TYR A 60 25.37 8.56 -4.32
CA TYR A 60 26.05 8.78 -3.05
C TYR A 60 26.98 9.98 -3.16
N GLU A 61 26.59 11.12 -2.54
CA GLU A 61 27.40 12.34 -2.49
C GLU A 61 28.63 12.15 -1.61
N GLU A 62 29.82 12.50 -2.09
CA GLU A 62 31.01 12.51 -1.25
C GLU A 62 30.95 13.63 -0.21
N GLY A 63 31.03 13.26 1.08
CA GLY A 63 31.05 14.23 2.19
C GLY A 63 32.45 14.82 2.42
N GLY A 64 32.48 16.09 2.82
CA GLY A 64 33.71 16.76 3.27
C GLY A 64 34.02 16.49 4.75
N VAL A 65 35.16 16.91 5.22
CA VAL A 65 35.49 16.93 6.65
C VAL A 65 34.45 17.79 7.38
N PHE A 66 33.88 17.24 8.47
CA PHE A 66 32.90 18.01 9.25
C PHE A 66 33.51 19.29 9.85
N ASN A 67 32.85 20.41 9.61
CA ASN A 67 33.18 21.69 10.20
C ASN A 67 31.88 22.32 10.71
N ALA A 68 31.82 22.57 12.02
CA ALA A 68 30.69 23.24 12.64
C ALA A 68 30.53 24.66 12.12
N ILE A 69 29.30 25.13 12.01
CA ILE A 69 29.00 26.54 11.74
C ILE A 69 29.26 27.33 13.02
N PRO A 70 30.12 28.39 12.98
CA PRO A 70 30.43 29.21 14.15
C PRO A 70 29.20 29.96 14.70
N GLU A 71 28.96 29.85 15.98
CA GLU A 71 27.92 30.59 16.70
C GLU A 71 28.49 31.32 17.93
N SER A 72 27.85 32.40 18.35
CA SER A 72 28.20 33.11 19.60
C SER A 72 27.77 32.37 20.86
N SER A 73 26.63 31.67 20.78
CA SER A 73 26.10 30.75 21.79
C SER A 73 25.26 29.71 21.12
N ALA A 74 25.38 28.42 21.52
CA ALA A 74 24.55 27.35 21.00
C ALA A 74 23.18 27.35 21.67
N ASP A 75 22.09 27.21 20.86
CA ASP A 75 20.73 27.06 21.39
C ASP A 75 20.56 25.68 22.07
N VAL A 76 21.38 24.70 21.67
CA VAL A 76 21.42 23.36 22.26
C VAL A 76 22.74 23.18 23.01
N PRO A 77 22.75 23.16 24.35
CA PRO A 77 23.98 23.06 25.12
C PRO A 77 24.76 21.77 24.82
N GLY A 78 26.09 21.93 24.64
CA GLY A 78 26.99 20.79 24.41
C GLY A 78 26.97 20.22 22.99
N MET A 79 26.21 20.79 22.07
CA MET A 79 26.18 20.42 20.66
C MET A 79 26.74 21.52 19.77
N GLN A 80 27.10 21.17 18.55
CA GLN A 80 27.65 22.04 17.51
C GLN A 80 26.64 22.21 16.39
N LEU A 81 26.49 23.39 15.82
CA LEU A 81 25.63 23.68 14.69
C LEU A 81 26.19 23.04 13.42
N ALA A 82 25.43 22.12 12.83
CA ALA A 82 25.79 21.42 11.61
C ALA A 82 25.15 22.02 10.36
N ALA A 83 23.89 22.45 10.46
CA ALA A 83 23.16 23.11 9.36
C ALA A 83 22.10 24.06 9.92
N GLU A 84 21.70 25.03 9.11
CA GLU A 84 20.65 26.01 9.44
C GLU A 84 19.86 26.37 8.18
N ASN A 85 18.56 26.54 8.30
CA ASN A 85 17.70 27.13 7.29
C ASN A 85 16.77 28.21 7.88
N GLU A 86 15.75 28.63 7.17
CA GLU A 86 14.79 29.64 7.63
C GLU A 86 14.09 29.24 8.95
N TYR A 87 13.67 27.99 9.08
CA TYR A 87 12.81 27.48 10.16
C TYR A 87 13.60 26.78 11.26
N LEU A 88 14.67 26.05 10.90
CA LEU A 88 15.29 25.06 11.77
C LEU A 88 16.81 25.27 11.87
N LYS A 89 17.39 24.85 13.01
CA LYS A 89 18.81 24.60 13.19
C LYS A 89 19.06 23.14 13.53
N LEU A 90 20.01 22.50 12.84
CA LEU A 90 20.45 21.13 13.12
C LEU A 90 21.74 21.18 13.95
N TYR A 91 21.64 20.70 15.18
CA TYR A 91 22.77 20.55 16.08
C TYR A 91 23.24 19.11 16.14
N THR A 92 24.49 18.90 16.48
CA THR A 92 25.06 17.57 16.59
C THR A 92 26.14 17.50 17.67
N ASN A 93 26.26 16.31 18.28
CA ASN A 93 27.40 15.94 19.10
C ASN A 93 28.24 14.91 18.33
N VAL A 94 29.39 15.31 17.80
CA VAL A 94 30.21 14.42 16.96
C VAL A 94 30.81 13.22 17.70
N GLN A 95 30.82 13.22 19.03
CA GLN A 95 31.37 12.10 19.82
C GLN A 95 30.32 11.00 20.04
N THR A 96 29.06 11.41 20.26
CA THR A 96 27.93 10.49 20.47
C THR A 96 27.13 10.22 19.22
N ALA A 97 27.36 11.01 18.15
CA ALA A 97 26.60 11.02 16.91
C ALA A 97 25.10 11.34 17.09
N ASP A 98 24.75 11.97 18.23
CA ASP A 98 23.41 12.47 18.45
C ASP A 98 23.18 13.74 17.67
N VAL A 99 21.93 13.93 17.26
CA VAL A 99 21.47 15.18 16.65
C VAL A 99 20.28 15.74 17.42
N ALA A 100 20.15 17.05 17.35
CA ALA A 100 18.99 17.77 17.87
C ALA A 100 18.54 18.82 16.85
N VAL A 101 17.24 18.97 16.72
CA VAL A 101 16.65 20.03 15.90
C VAL A 101 16.06 21.09 16.82
N TYR A 102 16.52 22.31 16.65
CA TYR A 102 15.96 23.50 17.29
C TYR A 102 15.01 24.17 16.30
N ASP A 103 13.76 24.31 16.68
CA ASP A 103 12.76 25.03 15.90
C ASP A 103 12.78 26.52 16.25
N LYS A 104 13.09 27.37 15.28
CA LYS A 104 13.19 28.82 15.47
C LYS A 104 11.83 29.49 15.68
N ARG A 105 10.74 28.81 15.32
CA ARG A 105 9.38 29.35 15.37
C ARG A 105 8.84 29.40 16.82
N ASP A 106 9.22 28.44 17.64
CA ASP A 106 8.72 28.31 19.02
C ASP A 106 9.82 28.04 20.06
N GLY A 107 11.07 27.82 19.60
CA GLY A 107 12.21 27.52 20.46
C GLY A 107 12.26 26.09 20.98
N SER A 108 11.42 25.20 20.48
CA SER A 108 11.41 23.80 20.88
C SER A 108 12.62 23.03 20.37
N ILE A 109 13.02 21.99 21.12
CA ILE A 109 14.14 21.12 20.74
C ILE A 109 13.63 19.68 20.68
N THR A 110 13.93 19.01 19.57
CA THR A 110 13.69 17.59 19.41
C THR A 110 14.99 16.84 19.26
N TYR A 111 15.23 15.86 20.11
CA TYR A 111 16.46 15.06 20.11
C TYR A 111 16.26 13.72 19.38
N SER A 112 17.34 13.25 18.74
CA SER A 112 17.34 11.92 18.08
C SER A 112 17.34 10.76 19.05
N THR A 113 17.81 10.99 20.29
CA THR A 113 17.84 10.04 21.40
C THR A 113 17.43 10.76 22.68
N PRO A 114 16.84 10.07 23.66
CA PRO A 114 16.51 10.68 24.95
C PRO A 114 17.74 11.22 25.70
N VAL A 115 17.70 12.48 26.11
CA VAL A 115 18.84 13.16 26.78
C VAL A 115 19.13 12.62 28.17
N ASP A 116 18.14 12.03 28.83
CA ASP A 116 18.19 11.47 30.17
C ASP A 116 18.13 9.91 30.18
N ALA A 117 18.49 9.27 29.05
CA ALA A 117 18.50 7.82 28.89
C ALA A 117 19.22 7.09 30.04
N ASP A 118 20.33 7.65 30.55
CA ASP A 118 21.09 7.08 31.67
C ASP A 118 20.34 7.11 33.01
N GLN A 119 19.23 7.84 33.11
CA GLN A 119 18.39 7.92 34.29
C GLN A 119 17.19 6.97 34.23
N ASP A 120 17.00 6.26 33.11
CA ASP A 120 15.92 5.28 32.97
C ASP A 120 16.13 4.10 33.92
N SER A 121 15.22 3.95 34.86
CA SER A 121 15.30 2.94 35.93
C SER A 121 14.82 1.55 35.48
N MET A 122 14.09 1.45 34.37
CA MET A 122 13.53 0.21 33.84
C MET A 122 14.45 -0.44 32.81
N ALA A 123 15.17 0.38 32.04
CA ALA A 123 16.01 -0.14 30.97
C ALA A 123 17.15 -1.01 31.50
N ASN A 124 17.17 -2.27 31.11
CA ASN A 124 18.38 -3.10 31.28
C ASN A 124 19.50 -2.60 30.36
N ALA A 125 20.72 -3.14 30.50
CA ALA A 125 21.88 -2.70 29.74
C ALA A 125 21.67 -2.72 28.20
N SER A 126 20.95 -3.71 27.68
CA SER A 126 20.64 -3.79 26.24
C SER A 126 19.65 -2.70 25.83
N ASN A 127 18.59 -2.50 26.60
CA ASN A 127 17.60 -1.46 26.32
C ASN A 127 18.20 -0.06 26.46
N LEU A 128 19.12 0.15 27.40
CA LEU A 128 19.86 1.40 27.55
C LEU A 128 20.72 1.71 26.30
N ASN A 129 21.37 0.68 25.74
CA ASN A 129 22.09 0.86 24.47
C ASN A 129 21.15 1.23 23.32
N LEU A 130 19.92 0.65 23.29
CA LEU A 130 18.92 0.99 22.28
C LEU A 130 18.42 2.44 22.42
N LEU A 131 18.24 2.93 23.65
CA LEU A 131 17.86 4.33 23.93
C LEU A 131 18.88 5.33 23.36
N LYS A 132 20.16 4.96 23.32
CA LYS A 132 21.28 5.78 22.83
C LYS A 132 21.61 5.54 21.35
N SER A 133 20.87 4.69 20.66
CA SER A 133 21.19 4.26 19.29
C SER A 133 20.38 5.00 18.24
N GLN A 134 21.06 5.47 17.18
CA GLN A 134 20.42 6.11 16.04
C GLN A 134 19.75 5.07 15.13
N PHE A 135 20.30 3.84 15.06
CA PHE A 135 19.68 2.75 14.32
C PHE A 135 20.08 1.39 14.89
N VAL A 136 19.32 0.37 14.51
CA VAL A 136 19.57 -1.02 14.86
C VAL A 136 19.54 -1.86 13.60
N VAL A 137 20.60 -2.66 13.40
CA VAL A 137 20.73 -3.56 12.26
C VAL A 137 20.39 -4.98 12.69
N THR A 138 19.49 -5.64 11.96
CA THR A 138 19.34 -7.09 12.00
C THR A 138 20.05 -7.69 10.79
N TYR A 139 20.96 -8.61 11.02
CA TYR A 139 21.72 -9.31 9.98
C TYR A 139 21.62 -10.83 10.16
N TYR A 140 22.00 -11.55 9.10
CA TYR A 140 22.15 -13.01 9.14
C TYR A 140 23.59 -13.37 8.81
N ASN A 141 24.13 -14.39 9.50
CA ASN A 141 25.44 -14.94 9.20
C ASN A 141 25.36 -16.03 8.11
N ALA A 142 26.50 -16.67 7.76
CA ALA A 142 26.55 -17.73 6.75
C ALA A 142 25.63 -18.92 7.04
N ASP A 143 25.34 -19.20 8.32
CA ASP A 143 24.42 -20.27 8.74
C ASP A 143 22.96 -19.81 8.75
N VAL A 144 22.68 -18.62 8.25
CA VAL A 144 21.36 -17.94 8.26
C VAL A 144 20.81 -17.80 9.69
N LYS A 145 21.69 -17.60 10.67
CA LYS A 145 21.31 -17.24 12.03
C LYS A 145 21.31 -15.73 12.19
N SER A 146 20.23 -15.21 12.77
CA SER A 146 20.08 -13.76 12.99
C SER A 146 21.01 -13.27 14.10
N GLY A 147 21.51 -12.06 13.90
CA GLY A 147 22.21 -11.26 14.89
C GLY A 147 21.71 -9.82 14.84
N THR A 148 21.94 -9.09 15.91
CA THR A 148 21.54 -7.68 16.02
C THR A 148 22.71 -6.85 16.48
N TYR A 149 22.93 -5.72 15.80
CA TYR A 149 23.87 -4.68 16.21
C TYR A 149 23.14 -3.36 16.41
N ASP A 150 23.28 -2.79 17.60
CA ASP A 150 22.86 -1.41 17.87
C ASP A 150 24.02 -0.44 17.56
N SER A 151 23.71 0.75 17.04
CA SER A 151 24.71 1.73 16.60
C SER A 151 25.55 2.28 17.75
N TYR A 152 25.02 2.33 18.99
CA TYR A 152 25.73 2.85 20.13
C TYR A 152 26.80 1.88 20.63
N SER A 153 26.42 0.69 21.09
CA SER A 153 27.36 -0.23 21.75
C SER A 153 28.38 -0.86 20.76
N GLN A 154 27.97 -1.01 19.49
CA GLN A 154 28.84 -1.63 18.49
C GLN A 154 29.69 -0.64 17.69
N CYS A 155 29.41 0.65 17.77
CA CYS A 155 30.14 1.66 17.01
C CYS A 155 30.52 2.89 17.86
N VAL A 156 29.54 3.67 18.33
CA VAL A 156 29.76 4.95 19.02
C VAL A 156 30.61 4.79 20.28
N ALA A 157 30.21 3.89 21.18
CA ALA A 157 30.95 3.60 22.42
C ALA A 157 32.39 3.09 22.19
N LYS A 158 32.70 2.65 20.96
CA LYS A 158 34.02 2.20 20.54
C LYS A 158 34.81 3.25 19.76
N GLY A 159 34.25 4.47 19.59
CA GLY A 159 34.88 5.55 18.82
C GLY A 159 35.03 5.27 17.31
N LYS A 160 34.14 4.44 16.73
CA LYS A 160 34.19 4.02 15.32
C LYS A 160 33.21 4.78 14.42
N VAL A 161 32.78 5.95 14.83
CA VAL A 161 31.91 6.83 14.05
C VAL A 161 32.70 8.06 13.58
N THR A 162 32.44 8.52 12.35
CA THR A 162 33.05 9.74 11.81
C THR A 162 31.98 10.62 11.17
N ALA A 163 32.08 11.94 11.43
CA ALA A 163 31.19 12.94 10.90
C ALA A 163 31.73 13.56 9.60
N GLN A 164 30.83 13.85 8.67
CA GLN A 164 31.14 14.52 7.39
C GLN A 164 30.12 15.62 7.15
N SER A 165 30.58 16.78 6.65
CA SER A 165 29.67 17.81 6.13
C SER A 165 29.13 17.39 4.78
N ILE A 166 27.82 17.52 4.61
CA ILE A 166 27.11 17.34 3.34
C ILE A 166 26.23 18.57 3.09
N ASN A 167 25.72 18.72 1.87
CA ASN A 167 24.89 19.87 1.54
C ASN A 167 23.60 19.89 2.40
N GLY A 168 23.40 20.97 3.13
CA GLY A 168 22.24 21.17 4.01
C GLY A 168 22.20 20.27 5.25
N GLY A 169 23.32 19.63 5.63
CA GLY A 169 23.29 18.71 6.77
C GLY A 169 24.60 18.07 7.15
N ILE A 170 24.48 16.90 7.79
CA ILE A 170 25.59 16.10 8.28
C ILE A 170 25.38 14.63 7.94
N ARG A 171 26.47 13.93 7.62
CA ARG A 171 26.52 12.47 7.49
C ARG A 171 27.41 11.88 8.56
N TYR A 172 26.95 10.83 9.15
CA TYR A 172 27.77 9.96 10.00
C TYR A 172 28.07 8.65 9.26
N MET A 173 29.35 8.26 9.25
CA MET A 173 29.81 6.96 8.80
C MET A 173 30.02 6.07 10.01
N TYR A 174 29.22 5.04 10.15
CA TYR A 174 29.32 4.06 11.24
C TYR A 174 30.05 2.82 10.76
N LYS A 175 31.10 2.42 11.49
CA LYS A 175 31.76 1.13 11.34
C LYS A 175 31.27 0.20 12.45
N ILE A 176 30.17 -0.49 12.21
CA ILE A 176 29.44 -1.26 13.22
C ILE A 176 29.86 -2.73 13.20
N GLY A 177 30.11 -3.29 14.39
CA GLY A 177 30.50 -4.70 14.56
C GLY A 177 32.01 -4.90 14.80
N SER A 178 32.50 -6.09 14.54
CA SER A 178 33.88 -6.50 14.78
C SER A 178 34.61 -6.84 13.49
N GLU A 179 35.72 -6.14 13.21
CA GLU A 179 36.56 -6.38 12.01
C GLU A 179 37.24 -7.76 12.06
N LYS A 180 37.46 -8.30 13.26
CA LYS A 180 38.02 -9.64 13.46
C LYS A 180 37.13 -10.46 14.38
N ASP A 181 36.97 -11.73 14.07
CA ASP A 181 36.33 -12.71 14.92
C ASP A 181 37.29 -13.21 16.04
N ASN A 182 36.81 -14.10 16.91
CA ASN A 182 37.60 -14.68 18.01
C ASN A 182 38.80 -15.52 17.53
N ASN A 183 38.84 -15.90 16.26
CA ASN A 183 39.92 -16.67 15.63
C ASN A 183 40.89 -15.76 14.84
N GLY A 184 40.68 -14.45 14.84
CA GLY A 184 41.47 -13.47 14.10
C GLY A 184 41.16 -13.39 12.61
N GLN A 185 40.09 -14.09 12.14
CA GLN A 185 39.61 -13.99 10.76
C GLN A 185 38.71 -12.74 10.62
N GLU A 186 38.36 -12.40 9.38
CA GLU A 186 37.43 -11.29 9.12
C GLU A 186 36.09 -11.52 9.84
N GLY A 187 35.76 -10.60 10.74
CA GLY A 187 34.54 -10.64 11.51
C GLY A 187 33.38 -9.97 10.79
N ILE A 188 32.15 -10.20 11.27
CA ILE A 188 30.98 -9.54 10.72
C ILE A 188 30.97 -8.08 11.12
N HIS A 189 31.09 -7.20 10.15
CA HIS A 189 30.98 -5.76 10.35
C HIS A 189 30.43 -5.06 9.11
N PHE A 190 29.96 -3.82 9.29
CA PHE A 190 29.30 -3.05 8.26
C PHE A 190 29.77 -1.60 8.32
N ASP A 191 29.95 -0.97 7.15
CA ASP A 191 30.05 0.48 7.03
C ASP A 191 28.66 1.01 6.60
N ILE A 192 28.06 1.89 7.40
CA ILE A 192 26.70 2.39 7.17
C ILE A 192 26.72 3.91 7.24
N PRO A 193 26.35 4.59 6.15
CA PRO A 193 26.12 6.05 6.15
C PRO A 193 24.74 6.36 6.71
N LEU A 194 24.65 7.35 7.61
CA LEU A 194 23.41 7.94 8.08
C LEU A 194 23.46 9.44 7.86
N GLU A 195 22.53 9.98 7.09
CA GLU A 195 22.45 11.37 6.70
C GLU A 195 21.30 12.08 7.37
N TYR A 196 21.54 13.32 7.77
CA TYR A 196 20.53 14.25 8.31
C TYR A 196 20.61 15.53 7.49
N ARG A 197 19.50 15.95 6.88
CA ARG A 197 19.40 17.16 6.04
C ARG A 197 18.19 17.99 6.44
N LEU A 198 18.38 19.29 6.61
CA LEU A 198 17.26 20.20 6.78
C LEU A 198 16.59 20.47 5.44
N LYS A 199 15.27 20.42 5.43
CA LYS A 199 14.44 20.75 4.29
C LYS A 199 13.17 21.45 4.75
N ASP A 200 13.06 22.72 4.45
CA ASP A 200 11.96 23.57 4.89
C ASP A 200 11.77 23.48 6.43
N ASP A 201 10.61 23.10 6.92
CA ASP A 201 10.29 22.89 8.33
C ASP A 201 10.49 21.44 8.81
N SER A 202 11.32 20.68 8.09
CA SER A 202 11.50 19.26 8.31
C SER A 202 12.96 18.85 8.37
N LEU A 203 13.23 17.71 9.00
CA LEU A 203 14.49 16.99 8.95
C LEU A 203 14.31 15.74 8.09
N GLU A 204 15.00 15.65 6.98
CA GLU A 204 15.12 14.40 6.22
C GLU A 204 16.27 13.56 6.77
N VAL A 205 15.97 12.30 7.08
CA VAL A 205 16.95 11.32 7.55
C VAL A 205 16.98 10.15 6.59
N SER A 206 18.17 9.79 6.15
CA SER A 206 18.30 8.69 5.18
C SER A 206 19.52 7.80 5.43
N ILE A 207 19.36 6.51 5.13
CA ILE A 207 20.45 5.56 4.94
C ILE A 207 20.45 5.19 3.46
N PRO A 208 21.33 5.79 2.64
CA PRO A 208 21.49 5.39 1.25
C PRO A 208 22.09 3.98 1.20
N VAL A 209 21.29 3.00 0.79
CA VAL A 209 21.70 1.57 0.78
C VAL A 209 22.89 1.35 -0.14
N SER A 210 23.01 2.10 -1.24
CA SER A 210 24.18 2.08 -2.14
C SER A 210 25.50 2.43 -1.45
N GLY A 211 25.43 3.15 -0.33
CA GLY A 211 26.60 3.50 0.50
C GLY A 211 26.98 2.47 1.56
N ILE A 212 26.13 1.46 1.77
CA ILE A 212 26.39 0.39 2.74
C ILE A 212 27.44 -0.57 2.20
N LYS A 213 28.38 -0.97 3.07
CA LYS A 213 29.34 -2.04 2.77
C LYS A 213 29.24 -3.15 3.80
N GLU A 214 29.15 -4.38 3.34
CA GLU A 214 29.10 -5.57 4.16
C GLU A 214 30.43 -6.31 4.12
N TYR A 215 30.89 -6.78 5.26
CA TYR A 215 32.16 -7.48 5.42
C TYR A 215 31.98 -8.77 6.21
N GLY A 216 32.86 -9.72 5.97
CA GLY A 216 32.77 -11.06 6.52
C GLY A 216 31.58 -11.81 5.95
N SER A 217 30.93 -12.65 6.78
CA SER A 217 29.80 -13.49 6.36
C SER A 217 28.45 -12.93 6.79
N GLY A 218 28.39 -11.65 7.15
CA GLY A 218 27.16 -10.99 7.58
C GLY A 218 26.40 -10.36 6.42
N SER A 219 25.09 -10.52 6.40
CA SER A 219 24.18 -9.89 5.43
C SER A 219 23.08 -9.15 6.15
N ILE A 220 22.99 -7.84 5.94
CA ILE A 220 21.95 -6.99 6.55
C ILE A 220 20.59 -7.35 5.97
N ALA A 221 19.61 -7.58 6.84
CA ALA A 221 18.24 -7.87 6.44
C ALA A 221 17.26 -6.74 6.80
N ARG A 222 17.46 -6.08 7.94
CA ARG A 222 16.57 -5.00 8.40
C ARG A 222 17.34 -3.90 9.09
N ILE A 223 16.82 -2.67 8.99
CA ILE A 223 17.31 -1.51 9.74
C ILE A 223 16.13 -0.83 10.41
N GLN A 224 16.15 -0.73 11.74
CA GLN A 224 15.28 0.14 12.51
C GLN A 224 15.94 1.52 12.57
N LEU A 225 15.22 2.56 12.19
CA LEU A 225 15.78 3.90 12.09
C LEU A 225 15.18 4.82 13.17
N LEU A 226 16.06 5.52 13.90
CA LEU A 226 15.71 6.55 14.89
C LEU A 226 14.56 6.15 15.83
N ARG A 227 14.72 5.00 16.48
CA ARG A 227 13.66 4.39 17.31
C ARG A 227 13.09 5.33 18.37
N TYR A 228 13.90 6.23 18.89
CA TYR A 228 13.52 7.14 19.98
C TYR A 228 13.54 8.61 19.59
N MET A 229 13.59 8.95 18.29
CA MET A 229 13.47 10.34 17.83
C MET A 229 12.14 10.95 18.26
N GLY A 230 12.21 11.99 19.09
CA GLY A 230 11.02 12.63 19.61
C GLY A 230 10.19 11.76 20.57
N ALA A 231 10.72 10.67 21.12
CA ALA A 231 10.04 9.84 22.10
C ALA A 231 9.57 10.65 23.32
N ALA A 232 8.39 10.29 23.86
CA ALA A 232 7.79 10.95 25.01
C ALA A 232 8.04 10.14 26.28
N LYS A 233 8.44 10.82 27.36
CA LYS A 233 8.70 10.19 28.66
C LYS A 233 7.41 9.79 29.38
N ASN A 234 7.52 8.92 30.37
CA ASN A 234 6.40 8.39 31.15
C ASN A 234 5.66 9.42 32.04
N ASP A 235 6.13 10.66 32.09
CA ASP A 235 5.48 11.80 32.76
C ASP A 235 4.87 12.83 31.79
N GLU A 236 5.01 12.60 30.48
CA GLU A 236 4.43 13.46 29.45
C GLU A 236 3.01 13.01 29.06
N GLU A 237 2.17 13.98 28.68
CA GLU A 237 0.82 13.77 28.17
C GLU A 237 0.80 13.86 26.65
N GLY A 238 -0.05 13.04 26.01
CA GLY A 238 -0.22 13.00 24.57
C GLY A 238 -0.48 11.59 24.05
N TYR A 239 -0.23 11.40 22.76
CA TYR A 239 -0.48 10.13 22.11
C TYR A 239 0.40 9.96 20.86
N MET A 240 0.51 8.73 20.42
CA MET A 240 1.03 8.38 19.11
C MET A 240 -0.13 8.18 18.15
N VAL A 241 0.02 8.66 16.91
CA VAL A 241 -0.87 8.39 15.77
C VAL A 241 -0.25 7.27 14.96
N VAL A 242 -0.99 6.21 14.72
CA VAL A 242 -0.55 5.08 13.88
C VAL A 242 -1.54 4.84 12.74
N PRO A 243 -1.07 4.48 11.54
CA PRO A 243 -1.92 4.31 10.35
C PRO A 243 -2.60 2.94 10.33
N ASN A 244 -3.31 2.60 11.39
CA ASN A 244 -4.03 1.36 11.58
C ASN A 244 -5.41 1.45 10.90
N GLY A 245 -5.60 0.81 9.76
CA GLY A 245 -6.81 0.98 8.96
C GLY A 245 -7.00 2.44 8.54
N SER A 246 -8.11 3.07 8.96
CA SER A 246 -8.32 4.51 8.79
C SER A 246 -7.32 5.34 9.59
N GLY A 247 -7.01 4.94 10.82
CA GLY A 247 -6.07 5.58 11.73
C GLY A 247 -6.43 5.29 13.17
N SER A 248 -5.43 5.31 14.07
CA SER A 248 -5.67 5.05 15.49
C SER A 248 -4.73 5.85 16.39
N LEU A 249 -5.15 6.02 17.64
CA LEU A 249 -4.38 6.64 18.71
C LEU A 249 -3.91 5.60 19.71
N ILE A 250 -2.66 5.78 20.18
CA ILE A 250 -2.10 5.08 21.32
C ILE A 250 -1.71 6.16 22.33
N TYR A 251 -2.45 6.30 23.42
CA TYR A 251 -2.15 7.29 24.45
C TYR A 251 -0.83 6.97 25.15
N PHE A 252 -0.07 8.01 25.47
CA PHE A 252 1.12 7.83 26.29
C PHE A 252 0.73 7.23 27.64
N ASN A 253 1.55 6.34 28.15
CA ASN A 253 1.37 5.77 29.47
C ASN A 253 0.00 5.10 29.70
N ASN A 254 -0.64 4.55 28.66
CA ASN A 254 -1.98 3.97 28.75
C ASN A 254 -2.08 2.70 29.62
N GLY A 255 -0.98 2.24 30.18
CA GLY A 255 -0.93 1.09 31.07
C GLY A 255 -1.11 -0.29 30.43
N LYS A 256 -1.25 -0.37 29.12
CA LYS A 256 -1.44 -1.64 28.36
C LYS A 256 -0.13 -2.43 28.17
N THR A 257 0.69 -2.51 29.24
CA THR A 257 2.06 -3.07 29.20
C THR A 257 2.14 -4.56 28.83
N THR A 258 1.03 -5.28 28.88
CA THR A 258 0.93 -6.70 28.45
C THR A 258 0.47 -6.86 27.00
N ALA A 259 0.09 -5.78 26.35
CA ALA A 259 -0.26 -5.81 24.94
C ALA A 259 1.01 -5.92 24.08
N ALA A 260 0.91 -6.58 22.94
CA ALA A 260 1.96 -6.54 21.93
C ALA A 260 2.10 -5.10 21.40
N SER A 261 3.34 -4.67 21.16
CA SER A 261 3.59 -3.40 20.48
C SER A 261 2.94 -3.39 19.08
N TYR A 262 2.48 -2.22 18.64
CA TYR A 262 2.01 -2.05 17.28
C TYR A 262 3.14 -2.30 16.28
N SER A 263 2.88 -3.05 15.22
CA SER A 263 3.84 -3.23 14.13
C SER A 263 3.12 -3.73 12.88
N GLN A 264 3.06 -2.91 11.85
CA GLN A 264 2.43 -3.24 10.57
C GLN A 264 3.27 -2.77 9.38
N TYR A 265 3.23 -3.55 8.29
CA TYR A 265 3.85 -3.19 7.02
C TYR A 265 3.06 -2.10 6.33
N ILE A 266 3.78 -1.10 5.80
CA ILE A 266 3.22 -0.08 4.92
C ILE A 266 2.80 -0.77 3.61
N TYR A 267 1.58 -0.45 3.14
CA TYR A 267 0.96 -1.06 1.95
C TYR A 267 0.77 -2.57 2.07
N ASP A 268 0.49 -3.02 3.31
CA ASP A 268 0.25 -4.42 3.66
C ASP A 268 1.46 -5.35 3.48
N ILE A 269 1.29 -6.61 3.84
CA ILE A 269 2.32 -7.64 3.69
C ILE A 269 2.45 -8.04 2.21
N ASP A 270 3.68 -8.22 1.75
CA ASP A 270 3.95 -8.74 0.42
C ASP A 270 3.29 -10.14 0.22
N PRO A 271 2.35 -10.30 -0.73
CA PRO A 271 1.73 -11.60 -1.00
C PRO A 271 2.73 -12.70 -1.35
N VAL A 272 3.93 -12.32 -1.79
CA VAL A 272 5.03 -13.23 -2.14
C VAL A 272 5.95 -13.51 -0.96
N ALA A 273 5.65 -13.00 0.24
CA ALA A 273 6.39 -13.38 1.43
C ALA A 273 5.98 -14.77 1.91
N ALA A 274 6.96 -15.59 2.27
CA ALA A 274 6.68 -16.92 2.84
C ALA A 274 5.91 -16.89 4.17
N SER A 275 5.93 -15.75 4.83
CA SER A 275 5.18 -15.47 6.06
C SER A 275 3.78 -14.92 5.80
N TYR A 276 3.39 -14.76 4.54
CA TYR A 276 2.06 -14.30 4.20
C TYR A 276 1.03 -15.36 4.63
N THR A 277 0.33 -15.04 5.69
CA THR A 277 -0.80 -15.83 6.19
C THR A 277 -1.99 -14.89 6.30
N THR A 278 -2.97 -15.07 5.45
CA THR A 278 -4.26 -14.39 5.58
C THR A 278 -5.06 -15.07 6.68
N THR A 279 -4.67 -14.86 7.93
CA THR A 279 -5.35 -15.51 9.06
C THR A 279 -6.43 -14.65 9.68
N GLU A 280 -6.48 -13.36 9.35
CA GLU A 280 -7.45 -12.43 9.92
C GLU A 280 -7.78 -11.33 8.89
N ASN A 281 -8.96 -10.74 9.02
CA ASN A 281 -9.32 -9.52 8.29
C ASN A 281 -8.57 -8.31 8.89
N ILE A 282 -7.26 -8.30 8.74
CA ILE A 282 -6.45 -7.15 9.13
C ILE A 282 -6.43 -6.20 7.94
N THR A 283 -6.92 -5.00 8.17
CA THR A 283 -6.78 -3.91 7.20
C THR A 283 -5.32 -3.44 7.18
N GLY A 284 -4.69 -3.50 6.03
CA GLY A 284 -3.31 -3.06 5.84
C GLY A 284 -3.13 -1.56 6.04
N VAL A 285 -1.90 -1.14 6.28
CA VAL A 285 -1.52 0.28 6.37
C VAL A 285 -1.59 0.94 5.00
N LYS A 286 -2.42 1.98 4.88
CA LYS A 286 -2.65 2.72 3.63
C LYS A 286 -1.77 3.96 3.49
N LEU A 287 -1.31 4.51 4.60
CA LEU A 287 -0.57 5.77 4.68
C LEU A 287 0.86 5.52 5.20
N PRO A 288 1.91 6.04 4.53
CA PRO A 288 3.29 5.83 4.96
C PRO A 288 3.71 6.84 6.04
N LEU A 289 2.89 7.01 7.09
CA LEU A 289 3.12 8.03 8.11
C LEU A 289 2.73 7.55 9.52
N PHE A 290 3.30 8.22 10.51
CA PHE A 290 2.87 8.16 11.92
C PHE A 290 3.13 9.51 12.59
N GLY A 291 2.63 9.69 13.80
CA GLY A 291 2.80 10.92 14.57
C GLY A 291 3.13 10.67 16.03
N ILE A 292 3.84 11.63 16.64
CA ILE A 292 4.01 11.73 18.10
C ILE A 292 3.47 13.10 18.50
N CYS A 293 2.30 13.10 19.13
CA CYS A 293 1.55 14.31 19.43
C CYS A 293 1.63 14.61 20.93
N ARG A 294 2.18 15.76 21.27
CA ARG A 294 2.11 16.37 22.59
C ARG A 294 1.06 17.47 22.59
N THR A 295 0.76 18.01 23.74
CA THR A 295 -0.26 19.06 23.88
C THR A 295 0.09 20.33 23.08
N ASP A 296 1.39 20.65 22.99
CA ASP A 296 1.93 21.88 22.45
C ASP A 296 2.58 21.74 21.06
N ARG A 297 2.85 20.51 20.62
CA ARG A 297 3.56 20.23 19.35
C ARG A 297 3.31 18.83 18.87
N THR A 298 3.46 18.66 17.56
CA THR A 298 3.36 17.35 16.92
C THR A 298 4.56 17.08 16.02
N LEU A 299 5.11 15.90 16.12
CA LEU A 299 6.09 15.38 15.18
C LEU A 299 5.35 14.47 14.17
N LEU A 300 5.19 14.97 12.96
CA LEU A 300 4.71 14.16 11.83
C LEU A 300 5.91 13.47 11.18
N VAL A 301 5.81 12.17 11.02
CA VAL A 301 6.86 11.34 10.39
C VAL A 301 6.31 10.65 9.17
N THR A 302 6.95 10.88 8.01
CA THR A 302 6.57 10.24 6.74
C THR A 302 7.72 9.43 6.16
N VAL A 303 7.43 8.22 5.69
CA VAL A 303 8.42 7.41 4.97
C VAL A 303 8.37 7.79 3.51
N GLU A 304 9.45 8.44 3.03
CA GLU A 304 9.52 9.08 1.72
C GLU A 304 10.05 8.15 0.61
N ASP A 305 10.95 7.21 0.98
CA ASP A 305 11.56 6.26 0.06
C ASP A 305 11.74 4.93 0.79
N GLY A 306 11.53 3.80 0.13
CA GLY A 306 11.52 2.48 0.73
C GLY A 306 10.24 2.13 1.50
N ALA A 307 9.17 2.91 1.34
CA ALA A 307 7.91 2.74 2.08
C ALA A 307 7.30 1.36 1.86
N SER A 308 7.30 0.84 0.64
CA SER A 308 6.71 -0.45 0.30
C SER A 308 7.44 -1.65 0.94
N THR A 309 8.67 -1.45 1.43
CA THR A 309 9.45 -2.45 2.15
C THR A 309 9.57 -2.17 3.64
N ALA A 310 8.93 -1.10 4.13
CA ALA A 310 9.01 -0.69 5.51
C ALA A 310 7.80 -1.13 6.34
N LEU A 311 8.00 -1.14 7.64
CA LEU A 311 6.92 -1.29 8.61
C LEU A 311 7.03 -0.18 9.67
N ILE A 312 5.89 0.23 10.21
CA ILE A 312 5.78 1.18 11.31
C ILE A 312 5.55 0.41 12.59
N SER A 313 6.34 0.73 13.62
CA SER A 313 6.20 0.15 14.95
C SER A 313 6.01 1.24 15.99
N ALA A 314 5.19 0.97 17.02
CA ALA A 314 4.99 1.85 18.15
C ALA A 314 4.92 1.04 19.45
N GLY A 315 5.45 1.59 20.52
CA GLY A 315 5.45 0.99 21.87
C GLY A 315 5.28 2.04 22.94
N ILE A 316 4.76 1.61 24.07
CA ILE A 316 4.50 2.46 25.23
C ILE A 316 5.58 2.31 26.30
N SER A 317 5.67 3.31 27.16
CA SER A 317 6.48 3.25 28.40
C SER A 317 6.05 2.10 29.31
N GLY A 318 6.95 1.68 30.20
CA GLY A 318 6.64 0.66 31.19
C GLY A 318 6.78 -0.79 30.69
N VAL A 319 7.22 -1.02 29.44
CA VAL A 319 7.49 -2.35 28.89
C VAL A 319 8.99 -2.66 28.88
N TYR A 320 9.80 -1.82 28.24
CA TYR A 320 11.24 -1.98 28.11
C TYR A 320 12.03 -0.82 28.70
N ASN A 321 11.44 0.34 28.80
CA ASN A 321 12.00 1.60 29.27
C ASN A 321 10.86 2.58 29.61
N ASP A 322 11.23 3.79 30.01
CA ASP A 322 10.30 4.85 30.44
C ASP A 322 9.80 5.75 29.30
N TYR A 323 9.84 5.27 28.03
CA TYR A 323 9.48 6.09 26.87
C TYR A 323 8.37 5.48 26.03
N ASN A 324 7.52 6.36 25.49
CA ASN A 324 6.55 6.09 24.43
C ASN A 324 7.20 6.47 23.09
N TYR A 325 7.19 5.58 22.10
CA TYR A 325 7.97 5.74 20.89
C TYR A 325 7.32 5.12 19.67
N ALA A 326 7.57 5.70 18.50
CA ALA A 326 7.22 5.11 17.20
C ALA A 326 8.36 5.31 16.22
N PHE A 327 8.55 4.32 15.33
CA PHE A 327 9.67 4.32 14.39
C PHE A 327 9.43 3.44 13.17
N PRO A 328 10.10 3.72 12.04
CA PRO A 328 10.08 2.85 10.88
C PRO A 328 11.18 1.78 10.96
N THR A 329 10.89 0.61 10.38
CA THR A 329 11.86 -0.44 10.11
C THR A 329 11.85 -0.78 8.64
N PHE A 330 13.00 -0.72 7.99
CA PHE A 330 13.18 -1.07 6.58
C PHE A 330 13.64 -2.51 6.43
N VAL A 331 13.02 -3.24 5.53
CA VAL A 331 13.42 -4.60 5.13
C VAL A 331 14.26 -4.49 3.86
N LEU A 332 15.53 -4.89 3.95
CA LEU A 332 16.50 -4.83 2.85
C LEU A 332 16.72 -6.19 2.18
N ARG A 333 16.36 -7.27 2.87
CA ARG A 333 16.34 -8.65 2.36
C ARG A 333 15.26 -9.43 3.05
N ASN A 334 14.55 -10.28 2.33
CA ASN A 334 13.65 -11.25 2.91
C ASN A 334 14.35 -12.57 3.19
N ILE A 335 13.76 -13.32 4.09
CA ILE A 335 14.14 -14.67 4.45
C ILE A 335 12.96 -15.61 4.24
N ASP A 336 13.18 -16.69 3.51
CA ASP A 336 12.18 -17.75 3.33
C ASP A 336 12.54 -18.97 4.19
N ASN A 337 11.51 -19.63 4.74
CA ASN A 337 11.67 -20.92 5.40
C ASN A 337 11.12 -22.03 4.50
N LEU A 338 11.96 -22.92 4.03
CA LEU A 338 11.58 -24.01 3.11
C LEU A 338 10.55 -24.97 3.71
N ARG A 339 10.46 -25.09 5.02
CA ARG A 339 9.43 -25.85 5.70
C ARG A 339 8.02 -25.37 5.35
N ASN A 340 7.83 -24.05 5.23
CA ASN A 340 6.54 -23.46 4.87
C ASN A 340 6.02 -23.90 3.49
N PHE A 341 6.92 -24.40 2.62
CA PHE A 341 6.59 -24.90 1.29
C PHE A 341 6.48 -26.43 1.22
N GLY A 342 6.52 -27.11 2.36
CA GLY A 342 6.47 -28.57 2.40
C GLY A 342 7.68 -29.33 1.87
N ASN A 343 8.79 -28.64 1.62
CA ASN A 343 10.02 -29.22 1.06
C ASN A 343 10.84 -30.00 2.08
N THR A 344 10.61 -29.75 3.37
CA THR A 344 11.34 -30.37 4.48
C THR A 344 10.49 -30.32 5.75
N THR A 345 10.76 -31.24 6.67
CA THR A 345 10.17 -31.25 8.00
C THR A 345 10.95 -30.39 8.99
N GLN A 346 12.14 -29.95 8.58
CA GLN A 346 13.02 -29.10 9.38
C GLN A 346 12.98 -27.66 8.85
N ASP A 347 13.23 -26.71 9.73
CA ASP A 347 13.40 -25.31 9.35
C ASP A 347 14.71 -25.16 8.58
N VAL A 348 14.60 -24.76 7.34
CA VAL A 348 15.73 -24.41 6.46
C VAL A 348 15.49 -23.01 5.94
N PHE A 349 16.23 -22.07 6.45
CA PHE A 349 16.12 -20.67 6.07
C PHE A 349 17.01 -20.37 4.87
N VAL A 350 16.48 -19.55 3.96
CA VAL A 350 17.18 -19.06 2.78
C VAL A 350 17.02 -17.55 2.74
N LEU A 351 18.13 -16.83 2.81
CA LEU A 351 18.18 -15.38 2.72
C LEU A 351 18.38 -14.94 1.25
N GLU A 352 17.76 -13.86 0.85
CA GLU A 352 18.03 -13.21 -0.44
C GLU A 352 19.50 -12.76 -0.51
N SER A 353 20.12 -12.93 -1.69
CA SER A 353 21.56 -12.65 -1.86
C SER A 353 21.88 -11.16 -1.82
N ASP A 354 21.03 -10.35 -2.44
CA ASP A 354 21.27 -8.93 -2.65
C ASP A 354 20.36 -8.07 -1.77
N MET A 355 20.87 -6.95 -1.27
CA MET A 355 20.03 -5.91 -0.66
C MET A 355 19.16 -5.25 -1.73
N TYR A 356 17.96 -4.84 -1.33
CA TYR A 356 17.12 -4.01 -2.17
C TYR A 356 17.81 -2.67 -2.42
N ASP A 357 17.84 -2.24 -3.68
CA ASP A 357 18.36 -0.93 -4.06
C ASP A 357 17.28 0.12 -3.78
N ILE A 358 17.28 0.61 -2.55
CA ILE A 358 16.35 1.60 -2.01
C ILE A 358 17.12 2.61 -1.16
N ASN A 359 16.49 3.73 -0.85
CA ASN A 359 16.92 4.59 0.24
C ASN A 359 15.98 4.38 1.44
N CYS A 360 16.54 4.20 2.63
CA CYS A 360 15.75 4.20 3.85
C CYS A 360 15.53 5.67 4.24
N LYS A 361 14.55 6.35 3.62
CA LYS A 361 14.38 7.80 3.78
C LYS A 361 13.10 8.13 4.54
N VAL A 362 13.26 8.94 5.57
CA VAL A 362 12.19 9.39 6.47
C VAL A 362 12.26 10.89 6.63
N ARG A 363 11.11 11.56 6.61
CA ARG A 363 10.99 12.98 6.90
C ARG A 363 10.29 13.18 8.25
N TYR A 364 10.92 13.95 9.11
CA TYR A 364 10.41 14.39 10.41
C TYR A 364 10.00 15.86 10.29
N THR A 365 8.70 16.13 10.26
CA THR A 365 8.14 17.49 10.16
C THR A 365 7.72 17.96 11.53
N PHE A 366 8.16 19.17 11.90
CA PHE A 366 7.88 19.76 13.21
C PHE A 366 6.66 20.68 13.11
N LEU A 367 5.53 20.26 13.67
CA LEU A 367 4.30 21.04 13.70
C LEU A 367 4.21 21.77 15.03
N THR A 368 3.99 23.09 14.97
CA THR A 368 3.86 23.94 16.13
C THR A 368 2.44 23.88 16.72
N GLU A 369 2.19 24.55 17.86
CA GLU A 369 0.91 24.51 18.57
C GLU A 369 -0.32 24.73 17.67
N LYS A 370 -0.23 25.65 16.72
CA LYS A 370 -1.33 25.96 15.77
C LYS A 370 -1.78 24.75 14.95
N ASP A 371 -0.83 23.89 14.57
CA ASP A 371 -1.05 22.73 13.72
C ASP A 371 -0.78 21.42 14.49
N SER A 372 -0.94 21.44 15.82
CA SER A 372 -0.71 20.30 16.70
C SER A 372 -1.85 19.27 16.66
N GLY A 373 -1.56 18.07 17.19
CA GLY A 373 -2.50 16.97 17.25
C GLY A 373 -2.68 16.23 15.92
N TYR A 374 -3.50 15.18 15.93
CA TYR A 374 -3.72 14.37 14.72
C TYR A 374 -4.48 15.12 13.63
N THR A 375 -5.31 16.08 14.02
CA THR A 375 -6.01 16.95 13.05
C THR A 375 -5.03 17.85 12.32
N GLY A 376 -4.11 18.50 13.03
CA GLY A 376 -3.06 19.30 12.39
C GLY A 376 -2.14 18.46 11.51
N LEU A 377 -1.77 17.26 11.99
CA LEU A 377 -1.02 16.27 11.23
C LEU A 377 -1.71 15.92 9.90
N ALA A 378 -3.00 15.59 9.93
CA ALA A 378 -3.77 15.25 8.74
C ALA A 378 -3.87 16.43 7.77
N ASN A 379 -4.15 17.63 8.28
CA ASN A 379 -4.23 18.85 7.49
C ASN A 379 -2.90 19.16 6.79
N TYR A 380 -1.79 19.15 7.53
CA TYR A 380 -0.46 19.39 6.97
C TYR A 380 -0.13 18.38 5.85
N TYR A 381 -0.37 17.09 6.10
CA TYR A 381 -0.09 16.05 5.11
C TYR A 381 -0.95 16.20 3.86
N ARG A 382 -2.25 16.50 4.00
CA ARG A 382 -3.15 16.79 2.88
C ARG A 382 -2.70 18.03 2.09
N GLU A 383 -2.34 19.13 2.77
CA GLU A 383 -1.86 20.36 2.13
C GLU A 383 -0.58 20.10 1.33
N ARG A 384 0.32 19.30 1.88
CA ARG A 384 1.52 18.87 1.17
C ARG A 384 1.18 18.06 -0.08
N LEU A 385 0.31 17.04 0.02
CA LEU A 385 -0.13 16.26 -1.14
C LEU A 385 -0.83 17.14 -2.19
N THR A 386 -1.54 18.16 -1.76
CA THR A 386 -2.16 19.14 -2.66
C THR A 386 -1.13 20.01 -3.36
N ALA A 387 -0.11 20.48 -2.64
CA ALA A 387 0.99 21.26 -3.21
C ALA A 387 1.84 20.43 -4.19
N GLU A 388 1.99 19.14 -3.94
CA GLU A 388 2.65 18.18 -4.83
C GLU A 388 1.79 17.76 -6.03
N GLY A 389 0.52 18.19 -6.10
CA GLY A 389 -0.42 17.87 -7.18
C GLY A 389 -1.02 16.47 -7.11
N VAL A 390 -0.86 15.77 -5.99
CA VAL A 390 -1.43 14.45 -5.74
C VAL A 390 -2.93 14.55 -5.46
N LEU A 391 -3.35 15.56 -4.70
CA LEU A 391 -4.74 15.84 -4.38
C LEU A 391 -5.20 17.14 -5.01
N SER A 392 -6.48 17.20 -5.39
CA SER A 392 -7.10 18.42 -5.90
C SER A 392 -8.54 18.53 -5.39
N LYS A 393 -8.94 19.72 -4.96
CA LYS A 393 -10.29 19.96 -4.43
C LYS A 393 -11.36 19.64 -5.46
N GLN A 394 -12.32 18.81 -5.09
CA GLN A 394 -13.49 18.48 -5.90
C GLN A 394 -14.56 19.57 -5.86
N GLN A 395 -15.41 19.57 -6.88
CA GLN A 395 -16.61 20.42 -6.87
C GLN A 395 -17.71 19.77 -6.03
N ALA A 396 -18.45 20.60 -5.30
CA ALA A 396 -19.61 20.14 -4.55
C ALA A 396 -20.69 19.57 -5.48
N THR A 397 -21.34 18.51 -5.04
CA THR A 397 -22.50 17.90 -5.68
C THR A 397 -23.75 18.11 -4.81
N GLU A 398 -24.94 18.01 -5.40
CA GLU A 398 -26.20 18.17 -4.67
C GLU A 398 -26.41 17.06 -3.64
N ASN A 399 -26.00 15.85 -3.98
CA ASN A 399 -26.10 14.65 -3.16
C ASN A 399 -24.78 13.90 -3.14
N ILE A 400 -24.51 13.13 -2.07
CA ILE A 400 -23.37 12.21 -2.05
C ILE A 400 -23.52 11.12 -3.11
N PRO A 401 -22.42 10.51 -3.61
CA PRO A 401 -22.53 9.36 -4.49
C PRO A 401 -23.15 8.16 -3.77
N PHE A 402 -23.89 7.33 -4.51
CA PHE A 402 -24.31 6.00 -4.08
C PHE A 402 -23.55 4.96 -4.89
N TYR A 403 -22.71 4.20 -4.22
CA TYR A 403 -21.88 3.19 -4.86
C TYR A 403 -22.60 1.84 -4.85
N TYR A 404 -22.55 1.16 -5.99
CA TYR A 404 -23.04 -0.21 -6.07
C TYR A 404 -22.33 -1.03 -7.13
N ASP A 405 -21.99 -2.26 -6.73
CA ASP A 405 -21.46 -3.28 -7.62
C ASP A 405 -22.63 -4.02 -8.29
N ILE A 406 -22.49 -4.29 -9.58
CA ILE A 406 -23.36 -5.23 -10.31
C ILE A 406 -22.58 -6.48 -10.62
N LEU A 407 -22.96 -7.61 -10.03
CA LEU A 407 -22.44 -8.92 -10.43
C LEU A 407 -23.16 -9.38 -11.69
N ALA A 408 -22.46 -9.32 -12.85
CA ALA A 408 -23.06 -9.60 -14.14
C ALA A 408 -22.95 -11.08 -14.54
N GLY A 409 -21.74 -11.55 -14.78
CA GLY A 409 -21.47 -12.93 -15.18
C GLY A 409 -20.68 -13.69 -14.12
N VAL A 410 -21.04 -14.93 -13.85
CA VAL A 410 -20.39 -15.79 -12.87
C VAL A 410 -19.98 -17.09 -13.51
N LYS A 411 -18.75 -17.55 -13.27
CA LYS A 411 -18.27 -18.86 -13.68
C LYS A 411 -18.81 -19.94 -12.73
N GLU A 412 -19.23 -21.02 -13.31
CA GLU A 412 -19.67 -22.21 -12.59
C GLU A 412 -19.00 -23.46 -13.18
N THR A 413 -18.62 -24.35 -12.29
CA THR A 413 -18.15 -25.69 -12.67
C THR A 413 -19.34 -26.60 -12.94
N SER A 414 -19.45 -27.10 -14.16
CA SER A 414 -20.51 -28.06 -14.54
C SER A 414 -19.90 -29.32 -15.13
N HIS A 415 -20.75 -30.38 -15.24
CA HIS A 415 -20.32 -31.67 -15.74
C HIS A 415 -21.20 -32.11 -16.91
N PHE A 416 -20.60 -32.50 -18.02
CA PHE A 416 -21.26 -33.12 -19.14
C PHE A 416 -20.67 -34.51 -19.40
N LEU A 417 -21.47 -35.55 -19.30
CA LEU A 417 -21.03 -36.94 -19.41
C LEU A 417 -19.81 -37.29 -18.55
N GLY A 418 -19.75 -36.75 -17.33
CA GLY A 418 -18.64 -36.95 -16.39
C GLY A 418 -17.40 -36.12 -16.69
N VAL A 419 -17.41 -35.27 -17.72
CA VAL A 419 -16.32 -34.31 -18.02
C VAL A 419 -16.68 -32.98 -17.41
N GLN A 420 -15.79 -32.49 -16.56
CA GLN A 420 -15.90 -31.19 -15.94
C GLN A 420 -15.59 -30.07 -16.95
N TYR A 421 -16.41 -29.03 -16.94
CA TYR A 421 -16.15 -27.82 -17.72
C TYR A 421 -16.64 -26.59 -16.99
N LEU A 422 -15.99 -25.45 -17.24
CA LEU A 422 -16.40 -24.14 -16.73
C LEU A 422 -17.33 -23.47 -17.75
N HIS A 423 -18.44 -22.95 -17.28
CA HIS A 423 -19.30 -22.08 -18.05
C HIS A 423 -19.68 -20.83 -17.28
N THR A 424 -20.07 -19.80 -17.98
CA THR A 424 -20.53 -18.55 -17.38
C THR A 424 -22.05 -18.53 -17.44
N PHE A 425 -22.72 -18.25 -16.32
CA PHE A 425 -24.13 -17.92 -16.29
C PHE A 425 -24.35 -16.44 -15.94
N THR A 426 -25.53 -15.93 -16.21
CA THR A 426 -25.90 -14.54 -16.00
C THR A 426 -26.55 -14.40 -14.63
N MET A 427 -25.98 -13.54 -13.77
CA MET A 427 -26.65 -13.06 -12.55
C MET A 427 -27.40 -11.76 -12.80
N THR A 428 -26.83 -10.89 -13.66
CA THR A 428 -27.44 -9.63 -14.03
C THR A 428 -27.04 -9.30 -15.48
N SER A 429 -27.99 -9.22 -16.39
CA SER A 429 -27.73 -8.73 -17.75
C SER A 429 -27.55 -7.21 -17.75
N PHE A 430 -26.98 -6.66 -18.81
CA PHE A 430 -26.83 -5.21 -18.94
C PHE A 430 -28.17 -4.47 -18.99
N LYS A 431 -29.22 -5.12 -19.51
CA LYS A 431 -30.58 -4.58 -19.48
C LYS A 431 -31.09 -4.49 -18.04
N GLU A 432 -30.96 -5.54 -17.28
CA GLU A 432 -31.40 -5.61 -15.88
C GLU A 432 -30.60 -4.68 -14.99
N ALA A 433 -29.28 -4.51 -15.22
CA ALA A 433 -28.46 -3.50 -14.55
C ALA A 433 -29.01 -2.07 -14.82
N GLY A 434 -29.47 -1.81 -16.03
CA GLY A 434 -30.14 -0.53 -16.37
C GLY A 434 -31.48 -0.37 -15.64
N GLU A 435 -32.23 -1.46 -15.45
CA GLU A 435 -33.49 -1.45 -14.69
C GLU A 435 -33.22 -1.19 -13.19
N ILE A 436 -32.14 -1.76 -12.62
CA ILE A 436 -31.68 -1.46 -11.25
C ILE A 436 -31.36 0.05 -11.13
N SER A 437 -30.53 0.59 -12.02
CA SER A 437 -30.19 2.01 -12.02
C SER A 437 -31.43 2.92 -12.10
N THR A 438 -32.39 2.57 -12.96
CA THR A 438 -33.65 3.33 -13.09
C THR A 438 -34.48 3.24 -11.82
N SER A 439 -34.60 2.05 -11.23
CA SER A 439 -35.32 1.86 -9.97
C SER A 439 -34.73 2.64 -8.80
N LEU A 440 -33.40 2.75 -8.72
CA LEU A 440 -32.70 3.58 -7.73
C LEU A 440 -32.98 5.07 -7.96
N LYS A 441 -32.92 5.54 -9.21
CA LYS A 441 -33.30 6.93 -9.57
C LYS A 441 -34.75 7.27 -9.18
N ASP A 442 -35.67 6.37 -9.50
CA ASP A 442 -37.09 6.55 -9.17
C ASP A 442 -37.34 6.59 -7.65
N SER A 443 -36.41 6.04 -6.87
CA SER A 443 -36.36 6.12 -5.40
C SER A 443 -35.56 7.34 -4.87
N GLY A 444 -35.14 8.29 -5.74
CA GLY A 444 -34.47 9.51 -5.32
C GLY A 444 -32.94 9.49 -5.37
N ILE A 445 -32.32 8.37 -5.72
CA ILE A 445 -30.87 8.26 -5.82
C ILE A 445 -30.40 8.73 -7.19
N THR A 446 -29.96 9.99 -7.29
CA THR A 446 -29.61 10.65 -8.57
C THR A 446 -28.11 10.74 -8.82
N ASN A 447 -27.26 10.53 -7.82
CA ASN A 447 -25.80 10.51 -7.98
C ASN A 447 -25.31 9.06 -7.81
N GLN A 448 -25.30 8.30 -8.91
CA GLN A 448 -25.03 6.86 -8.90
C GLN A 448 -23.61 6.56 -9.39
N VAL A 449 -22.92 5.67 -8.72
CA VAL A 449 -21.63 5.12 -9.17
C VAL A 449 -21.78 3.60 -9.28
N MET A 450 -21.96 3.14 -10.52
CA MET A 450 -22.10 1.72 -10.84
C MET A 450 -20.73 1.11 -11.16
N ASN A 451 -20.34 0.09 -10.42
CA ASN A 451 -19.20 -0.76 -10.73
C ASN A 451 -19.68 -2.07 -11.36
N LEU A 452 -19.37 -2.29 -12.63
CA LEU A 452 -19.85 -3.44 -13.39
C LEU A 452 -18.82 -4.58 -13.34
N GLN A 453 -19.04 -5.51 -12.45
CA GLN A 453 -18.17 -6.68 -12.24
C GLN A 453 -18.59 -7.86 -13.14
N GLY A 454 -17.64 -8.64 -13.60
CA GLY A 454 -17.91 -9.85 -14.35
C GLY A 454 -18.48 -9.64 -15.76
N TRP A 455 -18.20 -8.53 -16.42
CA TRP A 455 -18.77 -8.13 -17.70
C TRP A 455 -18.06 -8.73 -18.93
N PHE A 456 -16.83 -9.27 -18.77
CA PHE A 456 -15.99 -9.76 -19.87
C PHE A 456 -15.21 -11.02 -19.50
N ASN A 457 -14.57 -11.65 -20.50
CA ASN A 457 -13.60 -12.74 -20.37
C ASN A 457 -14.00 -13.88 -19.41
N GLY A 458 -15.28 -14.23 -19.33
CA GLY A 458 -15.75 -15.34 -18.54
C GLY A 458 -16.46 -14.99 -17.24
N GLY A 459 -16.55 -13.73 -16.86
CA GLY A 459 -17.29 -13.28 -15.67
C GLY A 459 -16.41 -12.70 -14.57
N TYR A 460 -16.88 -12.73 -13.32
CA TYR A 460 -16.21 -12.12 -12.18
C TYR A 460 -14.74 -12.54 -12.04
N TYR A 461 -14.47 -13.83 -12.06
CA TYR A 461 -13.11 -14.37 -12.17
C TYR A 461 -12.72 -14.47 -13.65
N HIS A 462 -12.52 -13.33 -14.28
CA HIS A 462 -12.24 -13.25 -15.70
C HIS A 462 -10.86 -13.83 -16.03
N ASP A 463 -10.69 -14.29 -17.29
CA ASP A 463 -9.38 -14.65 -17.78
C ASP A 463 -8.47 -13.41 -17.84
N ALA A 464 -7.16 -13.60 -17.71
CA ALA A 464 -6.17 -12.52 -17.73
C ALA A 464 -6.46 -11.52 -18.88
N PRO A 465 -6.46 -10.20 -18.60
CA PRO A 465 -7.04 -9.20 -19.49
C PRO A 465 -6.14 -8.81 -20.68
N HIS A 466 -5.52 -9.80 -21.33
CA HIS A 466 -4.77 -9.59 -22.56
C HIS A 466 -5.67 -9.25 -23.75
N ASN A 467 -6.97 -9.55 -23.64
CA ASN A 467 -8.03 -9.25 -24.60
C ASN A 467 -9.31 -8.90 -23.87
N ILE A 468 -10.16 -8.08 -24.44
CA ILE A 468 -11.50 -7.79 -23.93
C ILE A 468 -12.51 -8.50 -24.82
N LYS A 469 -13.23 -9.44 -24.24
CA LYS A 469 -14.26 -10.21 -24.90
C LYS A 469 -15.54 -10.09 -24.08
N GLY A 470 -16.34 -9.08 -24.42
CA GLY A 470 -17.64 -8.87 -23.79
C GLY A 470 -18.52 -10.12 -23.90
N LEU A 471 -19.28 -10.41 -22.87
CA LEU A 471 -20.14 -11.58 -22.80
C LEU A 471 -21.45 -11.34 -23.56
N ALA A 472 -21.65 -12.07 -24.65
CA ALA A 472 -22.87 -11.95 -25.47
C ALA A 472 -24.16 -12.23 -24.68
N LYS A 473 -24.10 -13.14 -23.68
CA LYS A 473 -25.21 -13.48 -22.80
C LYS A 473 -25.70 -12.30 -21.94
N LEU A 474 -24.81 -11.35 -21.64
CA LEU A 474 -25.15 -10.15 -20.87
C LEU A 474 -25.73 -9.03 -21.75
N GLY A 475 -25.66 -9.14 -23.06
CA GLY A 475 -26.09 -8.11 -24.03
C GLY A 475 -25.01 -7.70 -25.01
N GLY A 476 -23.78 -8.19 -24.85
CA GLY A 476 -22.66 -7.87 -25.73
C GLY A 476 -22.27 -6.39 -25.70
N LYS A 477 -21.52 -5.94 -26.72
CA LYS A 477 -21.03 -4.56 -26.77
C LYS A 477 -22.16 -3.53 -26.84
N SER A 478 -23.17 -3.74 -27.67
CA SER A 478 -24.31 -2.81 -27.79
C SER A 478 -25.16 -2.74 -26.53
N GLY A 479 -25.29 -3.85 -25.79
CA GLY A 479 -25.94 -3.86 -24.50
C GLY A 479 -25.21 -3.01 -23.48
N LEU A 480 -23.87 -3.08 -23.45
CA LEU A 480 -23.04 -2.25 -22.58
C LEU A 480 -23.14 -0.76 -22.91
N GLU A 481 -23.12 -0.42 -24.21
CA GLU A 481 -23.32 0.97 -24.67
C GLU A 481 -24.69 1.53 -24.25
N ASN A 482 -25.74 0.69 -24.34
CA ASN A 482 -27.08 1.07 -23.89
C ASN A 482 -27.14 1.22 -22.37
N LEU A 483 -26.49 0.33 -21.62
CA LEU A 483 -26.38 0.43 -20.17
C LEU A 483 -25.72 1.76 -19.78
N ASN A 484 -24.58 2.10 -20.39
CA ASN A 484 -23.89 3.36 -20.09
C ASN A 484 -24.80 4.59 -20.33
N LYS A 485 -25.54 4.60 -21.44
CA LYS A 485 -26.51 5.68 -21.73
C LYS A 485 -27.63 5.73 -20.70
N THR A 486 -28.11 4.59 -20.23
CA THR A 486 -29.16 4.54 -19.19
C THR A 486 -28.63 5.05 -17.86
N VAL A 487 -27.45 4.60 -17.43
CA VAL A 487 -26.82 5.06 -16.17
C VAL A 487 -26.57 6.57 -16.23
N ALA A 488 -26.02 7.09 -17.33
CA ALA A 488 -25.81 8.53 -17.51
C ALA A 488 -27.13 9.33 -17.50
N ALA A 489 -28.21 8.82 -18.13
CA ALA A 489 -29.53 9.44 -18.09
C ALA A 489 -30.16 9.43 -16.67
N ASN A 490 -29.71 8.52 -15.83
CA ASN A 490 -30.12 8.44 -14.44
C ASN A 490 -29.23 9.27 -13.50
N GLY A 491 -28.26 10.04 -14.03
CA GLY A 491 -27.33 10.87 -13.26
C GLY A 491 -26.12 10.12 -12.74
N GLY A 492 -25.84 8.91 -13.26
CA GLY A 492 -24.76 8.05 -12.79
C GLY A 492 -23.53 7.99 -13.69
N ILE A 493 -22.52 7.29 -13.19
CA ILE A 493 -21.26 6.97 -13.86
C ILE A 493 -21.10 5.45 -13.88
N LEU A 494 -20.68 4.89 -15.03
CA LEU A 494 -20.43 3.47 -15.21
C LEU A 494 -18.93 3.18 -15.25
N TYR A 495 -18.43 2.42 -14.26
CA TYR A 495 -17.10 1.87 -14.23
C TYR A 495 -17.10 0.41 -14.68
N ALA A 496 -16.14 0.04 -15.52
CA ALA A 496 -15.91 -1.34 -15.94
C ALA A 496 -14.79 -1.96 -15.09
N ASP A 497 -15.12 -2.96 -14.31
CA ASP A 497 -14.21 -3.63 -13.38
C ASP A 497 -13.17 -4.48 -14.10
N VAL A 498 -11.95 -4.50 -13.59
CA VAL A 498 -10.84 -5.33 -14.05
C VAL A 498 -9.87 -5.65 -12.92
N ASP A 499 -9.36 -6.87 -12.96
CA ASP A 499 -8.33 -7.40 -12.09
C ASP A 499 -7.08 -7.73 -12.94
N PHE A 500 -5.90 -7.31 -12.52
CA PHE A 500 -4.66 -7.50 -13.28
C PHE A 500 -3.67 -8.43 -12.60
N GLN A 501 -3.54 -8.36 -11.30
CA GLN A 501 -2.51 -9.06 -10.54
C GLN A 501 -2.99 -10.42 -10.01
N GLU A 502 -4.30 -10.55 -9.75
CA GLU A 502 -4.92 -11.81 -9.37
C GLU A 502 -5.40 -12.57 -10.61
N VAL A 503 -4.67 -13.59 -11.01
CA VAL A 503 -5.02 -14.40 -12.18
C VAL A 503 -5.57 -15.74 -11.74
N THR A 504 -6.83 -16.04 -12.10
CA THR A 504 -7.46 -17.28 -11.68
C THR A 504 -6.75 -18.51 -12.27
N PHE A 505 -6.69 -19.58 -11.48
CA PHE A 505 -6.06 -20.83 -11.86
C PHE A 505 -6.66 -21.49 -13.13
N ALA A 506 -7.89 -21.12 -13.46
CA ALA A 506 -8.61 -21.66 -14.62
C ALA A 506 -8.28 -20.94 -15.95
N ASP A 507 -7.43 -19.90 -15.94
CA ASP A 507 -7.09 -19.16 -17.15
C ASP A 507 -6.20 -19.99 -18.08
N LYS A 508 -6.71 -20.33 -19.26
CA LYS A 508 -5.99 -21.10 -20.29
C LYS A 508 -4.96 -20.27 -21.09
N TYR A 509 -4.99 -18.95 -20.99
CA TYR A 509 -4.10 -18.03 -21.71
C TYR A 509 -2.93 -17.54 -20.86
N PHE A 510 -2.98 -17.79 -19.58
CA PHE A 510 -1.96 -17.43 -18.64
C PHE A 510 -0.99 -18.60 -18.43
N ASN A 511 0.29 -18.34 -18.60
CA ASN A 511 1.32 -19.35 -18.35
C ASN A 511 1.83 -19.20 -16.91
N TYR A 512 1.20 -19.87 -15.97
CA TYR A 512 1.54 -19.79 -14.56
C TYR A 512 3.02 -20.07 -14.26
N ASN A 513 3.68 -20.95 -15.00
CA ASN A 513 5.11 -21.22 -14.80
C ASN A 513 6.02 -20.07 -15.22
N ALA A 514 5.62 -19.30 -16.21
CA ALA A 514 6.43 -18.21 -16.75
C ALA A 514 6.01 -16.86 -16.16
N GLU A 515 4.72 -16.64 -15.94
CA GLU A 515 4.13 -15.33 -15.69
C GLU A 515 3.76 -15.08 -14.23
N SER A 516 3.64 -16.12 -13.39
CA SER A 516 3.42 -15.93 -11.95
C SER A 516 4.68 -15.52 -11.20
N SER A 517 4.51 -14.73 -10.15
CA SER A 517 5.53 -14.46 -9.15
C SER A 517 6.01 -15.74 -8.46
N ARG A 518 7.21 -15.72 -7.91
CA ARG A 518 7.80 -16.88 -7.25
C ARG A 518 8.35 -16.54 -5.87
N TYR A 519 8.24 -17.50 -4.97
CA TYR A 519 8.97 -17.48 -3.70
C TYR A 519 10.46 -17.67 -3.96
N TYR A 520 11.30 -17.00 -3.16
CA TYR A 520 12.75 -17.05 -3.32
C TYR A 520 13.33 -18.41 -2.96
N GLY A 521 12.99 -18.90 -1.79
CA GLY A 521 13.56 -20.13 -1.22
C GLY A 521 13.22 -21.37 -2.02
N ALA A 522 11.94 -21.58 -2.32
CA ALA A 522 11.44 -22.78 -2.98
C ALA A 522 11.42 -22.69 -4.50
N GLY A 523 11.43 -21.48 -5.06
CA GLY A 523 11.25 -21.27 -6.49
C GLY A 523 9.87 -21.69 -7.02
N TYR A 524 8.91 -21.96 -6.13
CA TYR A 524 7.54 -22.28 -6.47
C TYR A 524 6.78 -21.03 -6.90
N VAL A 525 5.81 -21.25 -7.77
CA VAL A 525 4.84 -20.24 -8.15
C VAL A 525 4.00 -19.86 -6.93
N VAL A 526 3.74 -18.58 -6.78
CA VAL A 526 2.84 -18.06 -5.75
C VAL A 526 1.42 -18.25 -6.23
N ALA A 527 0.68 -19.10 -5.54
CA ALA A 527 -0.73 -19.29 -5.73
C ALA A 527 -1.43 -19.08 -4.38
N LEU A 528 -2.34 -18.15 -4.35
CA LEU A 528 -3.10 -17.78 -3.15
C LEU A 528 -4.55 -18.25 -3.28
N GLY A 529 -5.20 -18.51 -2.17
CA GLY A 529 -6.62 -18.77 -2.12
C GLY A 529 -7.37 -17.56 -1.57
N GLN A 530 -8.63 -17.43 -1.92
CA GLN A 530 -9.45 -16.41 -1.30
C GLN A 530 -9.74 -16.78 0.16
N VAL A 531 -9.86 -15.77 0.99
CA VAL A 531 -10.23 -15.95 2.39
C VAL A 531 -11.66 -16.46 2.46
N ASN A 532 -11.86 -17.54 3.19
CA ASN A 532 -13.21 -18.02 3.49
C ASN A 532 -13.84 -17.04 4.50
N PRO A 533 -14.97 -16.39 4.17
CA PRO A 533 -15.55 -15.35 5.02
C PRO A 533 -16.08 -15.89 6.36
N THR A 534 -16.34 -17.18 6.45
CA THR A 534 -16.85 -17.80 7.69
C THR A 534 -15.73 -18.22 8.63
N THR A 535 -14.64 -18.75 8.08
CA THR A 535 -13.52 -19.28 8.87
C THR A 535 -12.36 -18.30 8.98
N LEU A 536 -12.34 -17.26 8.17
CA LEU A 536 -11.25 -16.27 8.01
C LEU A 536 -9.90 -16.89 7.60
N TYR A 537 -9.91 -18.17 7.25
CA TYR A 537 -8.73 -18.84 6.74
C TYR A 537 -8.70 -18.84 5.22
N ASN A 538 -7.50 -18.83 4.68
CA ASN A 538 -7.28 -18.99 3.26
C ASN A 538 -7.90 -20.34 2.81
N SER A 539 -8.89 -20.30 1.95
CA SER A 539 -9.46 -21.53 1.44
C SER A 539 -8.39 -22.22 0.60
N SER A 540 -7.99 -23.42 1.00
CA SER A 540 -7.05 -24.23 0.21
C SER A 540 -7.61 -24.64 -1.16
N GLY A 541 -8.76 -24.07 -1.56
CA GLY A 541 -9.34 -24.08 -2.89
C GLY A 541 -9.64 -25.47 -3.43
N LEU A 542 -10.02 -26.38 -2.57
CA LEU A 542 -10.29 -27.76 -3.00
C LEU A 542 -11.62 -27.93 -3.70
N SER A 543 -12.58 -27.03 -3.46
CA SER A 543 -13.93 -27.17 -4.00
C SER A 543 -14.15 -26.42 -5.32
N TYR A 544 -13.54 -25.25 -5.47
CA TYR A 544 -13.76 -24.38 -6.62
C TYR A 544 -12.42 -23.86 -7.13
N PRO A 545 -11.93 -24.34 -8.28
CA PRO A 545 -10.63 -23.90 -8.86
C PRO A 545 -10.53 -22.38 -9.06
N GLU A 546 -11.66 -21.74 -9.37
CA GLU A 546 -11.75 -20.29 -9.58
C GLU A 546 -11.52 -19.46 -8.32
N THR A 547 -11.52 -20.05 -7.13
CA THR A 547 -11.19 -19.34 -5.89
C THR A 547 -9.69 -19.28 -5.60
N LYS A 548 -8.89 -19.96 -6.41
CA LYS A 548 -7.44 -19.84 -6.39
C LYS A 548 -7.00 -18.85 -7.46
N TYR A 549 -6.03 -18.05 -7.11
CA TYR A 549 -5.39 -17.17 -8.07
C TYR A 549 -3.87 -17.26 -7.97
N ASP A 550 -3.22 -17.16 -9.12
CA ASP A 550 -1.79 -16.96 -9.22
C ASP A 550 -1.50 -15.46 -9.18
N VAL A 551 -0.47 -15.07 -8.47
CA VAL A 551 -0.04 -13.67 -8.43
C VAL A 551 0.78 -13.38 -9.68
N LEU A 552 0.31 -12.48 -10.53
CA LEU A 552 1.03 -12.05 -11.73
C LEU A 552 2.35 -11.37 -11.32
N SER A 553 3.45 -11.81 -11.90
CA SER A 553 4.72 -11.12 -11.74
C SER A 553 4.63 -9.68 -12.28
N PRO A 554 5.08 -8.66 -11.53
CA PRO A 554 5.13 -7.26 -11.97
C PRO A 554 5.77 -7.09 -13.35
N LYS A 555 6.70 -7.97 -13.68
CA LYS A 555 7.36 -8.06 -14.97
C LYS A 555 6.41 -8.13 -16.16
N TYR A 556 5.25 -8.77 -16.00
CA TYR A 556 4.27 -8.98 -17.09
C TYR A 556 3.10 -8.02 -17.02
N LEU A 557 2.94 -7.28 -15.93
CA LEU A 557 1.87 -6.32 -15.74
C LEU A 557 1.76 -5.33 -16.91
N PRO A 558 2.86 -4.74 -17.47
CA PRO A 558 2.77 -3.83 -18.60
C PRO A 558 2.20 -4.46 -19.89
N ARG A 559 2.32 -5.78 -20.05
CA ARG A 559 1.74 -6.50 -21.19
C ARG A 559 0.21 -6.55 -21.10
N TYR A 560 -0.31 -6.90 -19.92
CA TYR A 560 -1.74 -7.04 -19.69
C TYR A 560 -2.43 -5.70 -19.67
N VAL A 561 -1.93 -4.76 -18.88
CA VAL A 561 -2.47 -3.39 -18.78
C VAL A 561 -2.40 -2.69 -20.13
N GLY A 562 -1.26 -2.71 -20.83
CA GLY A 562 -1.13 -2.09 -22.13
C GLY A 562 -2.04 -2.70 -23.21
N SER A 563 -2.32 -4.01 -23.14
CA SER A 563 -3.28 -4.68 -24.02
C SER A 563 -4.71 -4.31 -23.69
N PHE A 564 -5.07 -4.26 -22.42
CA PHE A 564 -6.38 -3.83 -21.94
C PHE A 564 -6.66 -2.37 -22.33
N ALA A 565 -5.73 -1.46 -21.99
CA ALA A 565 -5.84 -0.03 -22.26
C ALA A 565 -6.10 0.30 -23.74
N LYS A 566 -5.47 -0.44 -24.66
CA LYS A 566 -5.72 -0.28 -26.10
C LYS A 566 -7.14 -0.67 -26.51
N LYS A 567 -7.74 -1.64 -25.83
CA LYS A 567 -9.02 -2.24 -26.22
C LYS A 567 -10.20 -1.60 -25.53
N ILE A 568 -10.04 -1.20 -24.26
CA ILE A 568 -11.10 -0.54 -23.49
C ILE A 568 -11.56 0.79 -24.15
N LYS A 569 -10.67 1.44 -24.93
CA LYS A 569 -11.01 2.63 -25.72
C LYS A 569 -12.13 2.40 -26.74
N ASN A 570 -12.39 1.13 -27.11
CA ASN A 570 -13.46 0.75 -28.03
C ASN A 570 -14.81 0.49 -27.32
N TYR A 571 -14.85 0.59 -25.99
CA TYR A 571 -16.06 0.39 -25.19
C TYR A 571 -16.50 1.72 -24.59
N GLU A 572 -17.78 1.99 -24.68
CA GLU A 572 -18.40 3.19 -24.13
C GLU A 572 -18.72 2.92 -22.65
N VAL A 573 -17.74 3.17 -21.80
CA VAL A 573 -17.85 3.21 -20.33
C VAL A 573 -17.15 4.47 -19.87
N ASP A 574 -17.56 5.04 -18.76
CA ASP A 574 -17.02 6.30 -18.25
C ASP A 574 -15.68 6.11 -17.56
N GLY A 575 -15.54 5.00 -16.86
CA GLY A 575 -14.35 4.70 -16.07
C GLY A 575 -13.93 3.23 -16.10
N ILE A 576 -12.80 2.99 -15.46
CA ILE A 576 -12.22 1.66 -15.22
C ILE A 576 -12.11 1.50 -13.71
N SER A 577 -12.69 0.43 -13.16
CA SER A 577 -12.51 0.04 -11.77
C SER A 577 -11.36 -0.95 -11.64
N LEU A 578 -10.39 -0.61 -10.81
CA LEU A 578 -9.16 -1.35 -10.61
C LEU A 578 -9.24 -2.09 -9.27
N ARG A 579 -9.54 -3.38 -9.33
CA ARG A 579 -9.78 -4.20 -8.15
C ARG A 579 -8.54 -4.35 -7.28
N ASP A 580 -7.36 -4.41 -7.89
CA ASP A 580 -6.12 -4.83 -7.23
C ASP A 580 -4.96 -3.83 -7.29
N LEU A 581 -4.85 -3.00 -8.36
CA LEU A 581 -3.69 -2.13 -8.55
C LEU A 581 -3.53 -1.05 -7.48
N GLY A 582 -4.63 -0.62 -6.86
CA GLY A 582 -4.60 0.40 -5.81
C GLY A 582 -4.24 -0.15 -4.44
N ASP A 583 -4.43 -1.44 -4.20
CA ASP A 583 -4.31 -2.08 -2.90
C ASP A 583 -3.15 -3.08 -2.83
N MET A 584 -3.09 -4.01 -3.78
CA MET A 584 -2.11 -5.09 -3.76
C MET A 584 -0.78 -4.67 -4.39
N LEU A 585 0.31 -4.89 -3.65
CA LEU A 585 1.66 -4.66 -4.12
C LEU A 585 2.51 -5.92 -3.91
N ALA A 586 2.66 -6.69 -4.98
CA ALA A 586 3.35 -7.97 -4.97
C ALA A 586 4.75 -7.88 -5.59
N SER A 587 5.73 -8.51 -4.96
CA SER A 587 7.07 -8.72 -5.52
C SER A 587 7.13 -9.93 -6.46
N ASP A 588 8.25 -10.16 -7.13
CA ASP A 588 8.62 -11.44 -7.77
C ASP A 588 10.02 -11.84 -7.32
N LYS A 589 10.12 -12.84 -6.47
CA LYS A 589 11.38 -13.30 -5.89
C LYS A 589 12.05 -14.41 -6.68
N ARG A 590 11.85 -14.44 -7.97
CA ARG A 590 12.55 -15.36 -8.87
C ARG A 590 14.06 -15.14 -8.78
N ARG A 591 14.84 -16.14 -8.31
CA ARG A 591 16.28 -16.02 -8.02
C ARG A 591 17.11 -15.44 -9.16
N THR A 592 16.72 -15.72 -10.41
CA THR A 592 17.44 -15.21 -11.57
C THR A 592 17.17 -13.75 -11.86
N HIS A 593 16.13 -13.18 -11.27
CA HIS A 593 15.72 -11.80 -11.49
C HIS A 593 14.66 -11.40 -10.46
N VAL A 594 15.10 -11.02 -9.28
CA VAL A 594 14.23 -10.53 -8.21
C VAL A 594 13.69 -9.15 -8.59
N ILE A 595 12.39 -8.95 -8.42
CA ILE A 595 11.73 -7.65 -8.44
C ILE A 595 11.19 -7.42 -7.03
N ASN A 596 11.80 -6.53 -6.28
CA ASN A 596 11.34 -6.19 -4.93
C ASN A 596 10.09 -5.30 -4.97
N ARG A 597 9.49 -5.01 -3.82
CA ARG A 597 8.24 -4.24 -3.75
C ARG A 597 8.39 -2.78 -4.22
N GLU A 598 9.54 -2.13 -4.02
CA GLU A 598 9.76 -0.77 -4.57
C GLU A 598 9.81 -0.81 -6.09
N GLN A 599 10.52 -1.77 -6.66
CA GLN A 599 10.52 -1.97 -8.11
C GLN A 599 9.14 -2.33 -8.66
N ALA A 600 8.37 -3.11 -7.89
CA ALA A 600 6.99 -3.44 -8.23
C ALA A 600 6.10 -2.18 -8.18
N LEU A 601 6.31 -1.30 -7.20
CA LEU A 601 5.59 -0.02 -7.09
C LEU A 601 5.85 0.85 -8.32
N ASP A 602 7.10 1.00 -8.76
CA ASP A 602 7.44 1.74 -9.98
C ASP A 602 6.71 1.18 -11.21
N VAL A 603 6.66 -0.16 -11.31
CA VAL A 603 5.91 -0.81 -12.39
C VAL A 603 4.43 -0.49 -12.29
N VAL A 604 3.82 -0.60 -11.12
CA VAL A 604 2.38 -0.31 -10.88
C VAL A 604 2.08 1.14 -11.24
N LEU A 605 2.86 2.11 -10.76
CA LEU A 605 2.68 3.54 -11.07
C LEU A 605 2.74 3.79 -12.57
N SER A 606 3.70 3.18 -13.27
CA SER A 606 3.77 3.29 -14.74
C SER A 606 2.55 2.69 -15.45
N GLN A 607 1.80 1.76 -14.81
CA GLN A 607 0.57 1.24 -15.37
C GLN A 607 -0.62 2.16 -15.11
N PHE A 608 -0.65 2.86 -13.99
CA PHE A 608 -1.62 3.93 -13.78
C PHE A 608 -1.52 5.00 -14.87
N ASP A 609 -0.30 5.44 -15.24
CA ASP A 609 -0.08 6.38 -16.35
C ASP A 609 -0.64 5.85 -17.68
N VAL A 610 -0.46 4.55 -17.96
CA VAL A 610 -1.01 3.91 -19.18
C VAL A 610 -2.53 3.88 -19.15
N LEU A 611 -3.15 3.64 -18.01
CA LEU A 611 -4.60 3.61 -17.86
C LEU A 611 -5.22 5.02 -17.92
N GLU A 612 -4.61 6.00 -17.27
CA GLU A 612 -4.99 7.41 -17.35
C GLU A 612 -4.94 7.90 -18.81
N GLY A 613 -3.92 7.49 -19.57
CA GLY A 613 -3.80 7.73 -21.01
C GLY A 613 -4.94 7.14 -21.86
N THR A 614 -5.90 6.43 -21.28
CA THR A 614 -7.15 6.02 -21.96
C THR A 614 -8.17 7.13 -22.00
N GLY A 615 -8.04 8.16 -21.16
CA GLY A 615 -9.00 9.25 -20.99
C GLY A 615 -10.25 8.84 -20.19
N LYS A 616 -10.23 7.69 -19.51
CA LYS A 616 -11.30 7.20 -18.65
C LYS A 616 -10.96 7.50 -17.18
N LYS A 617 -11.98 7.77 -16.36
CA LYS A 617 -11.82 7.88 -14.91
C LYS A 617 -11.30 6.56 -14.34
N LEU A 618 -10.51 6.63 -13.30
CA LEU A 618 -10.04 5.45 -12.59
C LEU A 618 -10.69 5.41 -11.19
N MET A 619 -11.22 4.26 -10.85
CA MET A 619 -11.71 3.94 -9.52
C MET A 619 -10.83 2.82 -8.95
N THR A 620 -10.42 2.94 -7.71
CA THR A 620 -9.56 1.94 -7.05
C THR A 620 -10.31 1.32 -5.86
N GLU A 621 -9.97 0.12 -5.50
CA GLU A 621 -10.47 -0.52 -4.28
C GLU A 621 -9.42 -0.40 -3.17
N LYS A 622 -9.83 0.00 -1.95
CA LYS A 622 -8.97 0.08 -0.74
C LYS A 622 -7.64 0.80 -0.95
N ALA A 623 -7.62 1.88 -1.71
CA ALA A 623 -6.41 2.51 -2.21
C ALA A 623 -5.34 2.80 -1.14
N ASN A 624 -4.13 2.36 -1.40
CA ASN A 624 -2.94 2.86 -0.75
C ASN A 624 -2.62 4.29 -1.25
N SER A 625 -1.92 5.09 -0.47
CA SER A 625 -1.67 6.50 -0.80
C SER A 625 -0.94 6.72 -2.13
N TYR A 626 -0.18 5.74 -2.62
CA TYR A 626 0.45 5.83 -3.94
C TYR A 626 -0.55 5.90 -5.11
N ALA A 627 -1.80 5.47 -4.91
CA ALA A 627 -2.84 5.50 -5.92
C ALA A 627 -3.69 6.78 -5.88
N PHE A 628 -3.53 7.67 -4.90
CA PHE A 628 -4.37 8.85 -4.72
C PHE A 628 -4.37 9.78 -5.94
N ALA A 629 -3.21 10.01 -6.55
CA ALA A 629 -3.08 10.88 -7.71
C ALA A 629 -3.90 10.43 -8.93
N TYR A 630 -4.25 9.14 -8.99
CA TYR A 630 -4.93 8.52 -10.11
C TYR A 630 -6.40 8.21 -9.84
N SER A 631 -6.81 8.19 -8.56
CA SER A 631 -8.14 7.75 -8.15
C SER A 631 -9.15 8.88 -8.20
N SER A 632 -10.15 8.77 -9.07
CA SER A 632 -11.34 9.64 -9.02
C SER A 632 -12.29 9.23 -7.91
N ASP A 633 -12.36 7.92 -7.64
CA ASP A 633 -13.20 7.29 -6.64
C ASP A 633 -12.43 6.15 -5.96
N ILE A 634 -12.70 5.91 -4.67
CA ILE A 634 -12.12 4.79 -3.92
C ILE A 634 -13.26 3.98 -3.29
N LEU A 635 -13.34 2.69 -3.62
CA LEU A 635 -14.27 1.76 -2.98
C LEU A 635 -13.67 1.17 -1.70
N ASN A 636 -14.55 0.84 -0.76
CA ASN A 636 -14.21 0.04 0.43
C ASN A 636 -13.09 0.66 1.27
N VAL A 637 -13.15 1.98 1.55
CA VAL A 637 -12.18 2.58 2.49
C VAL A 637 -12.41 2.04 3.90
N PRO A 638 -11.34 1.82 4.69
CA PRO A 638 -11.50 1.38 6.07
C PRO A 638 -12.05 2.53 6.92
N LEU A 639 -13.24 2.41 7.50
CA LEU A 639 -13.81 3.44 8.38
C LEU A 639 -13.30 3.35 9.82
N THR A 640 -12.62 2.27 10.18
CA THR A 640 -12.05 2.03 11.51
C THR A 640 -10.67 1.38 11.39
N GLY A 641 -9.95 1.32 12.51
CA GLY A 641 -8.71 0.54 12.62
C GLY A 641 -8.97 -0.91 13.03
N ASN A 642 -7.90 -1.72 13.02
CA ASN A 642 -7.91 -3.07 13.57
C ASN A 642 -7.88 -3.02 15.11
N ASP A 643 -8.50 -4.00 15.76
CA ASP A 643 -8.65 -4.10 17.22
C ASP A 643 -7.37 -4.64 17.89
N PHE A 644 -6.25 -3.95 17.71
CA PHE A 644 -5.03 -4.26 18.48
C PHE A 644 -5.19 -3.80 19.92
N LYS A 645 -4.85 -4.66 20.87
CA LYS A 645 -5.00 -4.38 22.31
C LYS A 645 -4.28 -3.11 22.80
N ILE A 646 -3.24 -2.67 22.11
CA ILE A 646 -2.49 -1.47 22.46
C ILE A 646 -3.21 -0.19 22.04
N ILE A 647 -4.14 -0.25 21.09
CA ILE A 647 -4.91 0.89 20.56
C ILE A 647 -5.91 1.38 21.60
N ASP A 648 -6.05 2.70 21.72
CA ASP A 648 -7.02 3.34 22.61
C ASP A 648 -8.24 3.86 21.87
N GLU A 649 -8.04 4.55 20.71
CA GLU A 649 -9.12 5.16 19.93
C GLU A 649 -8.87 4.98 18.44
N ASN A 650 -9.94 4.84 17.65
CA ASN A 650 -9.91 4.95 16.21
C ASN A 650 -10.26 6.37 15.78
N ILE A 651 -9.64 6.85 14.71
CA ILE A 651 -9.83 8.17 14.12
C ILE A 651 -9.92 8.07 12.59
N PRO A 652 -10.68 8.95 11.92
CA PRO A 652 -10.80 8.95 10.47
C PRO A 652 -9.61 9.68 9.80
N LEU A 653 -8.38 9.26 10.10
CA LEU A 653 -7.16 9.91 9.60
C LEU A 653 -7.05 9.84 8.07
N TYR A 654 -7.35 8.69 7.50
CA TYR A 654 -7.33 8.47 6.06
C TYR A 654 -8.33 9.40 5.37
N GLU A 655 -9.55 9.46 5.87
CA GLU A 655 -10.63 10.26 5.32
C GLU A 655 -10.36 11.77 5.52
N MET A 656 -9.79 12.19 6.64
CA MET A 656 -9.36 13.58 6.84
C MET A 656 -8.37 14.04 5.77
N ILE A 657 -7.56 13.12 5.25
CA ILE A 657 -6.58 13.44 4.20
C ILE A 657 -7.25 13.55 2.84
N ILE A 658 -8.18 12.66 2.50
CA ILE A 658 -8.72 12.58 1.13
C ILE A 658 -10.07 13.27 0.95
N HIS A 659 -10.84 13.53 2.02
CA HIS A 659 -12.18 14.10 1.92
C HIS A 659 -12.18 15.48 1.24
N GLY A 660 -13.09 15.65 0.27
CA GLY A 660 -13.16 16.83 -0.58
C GLY A 660 -12.18 16.83 -1.75
N SER A 661 -11.32 15.81 -1.88
CA SER A 661 -10.39 15.62 -3.01
C SER A 661 -10.68 14.37 -3.81
N ILE A 662 -11.05 13.27 -3.16
CA ILE A 662 -11.40 11.99 -3.78
C ILE A 662 -12.73 11.55 -3.17
N SER A 663 -13.65 11.05 -3.99
CA SER A 663 -14.90 10.45 -3.50
C SER A 663 -14.65 9.01 -3.05
N TYR A 664 -15.33 8.57 -2.00
CA TYR A 664 -15.09 7.22 -1.47
C TYR A 664 -16.33 6.60 -0.82
N SER A 665 -16.30 5.27 -0.74
CA SER A 665 -17.37 4.48 -0.14
C SER A 665 -16.92 3.70 1.09
N SER A 666 -17.88 3.34 1.93
CA SER A 666 -17.73 2.29 2.95
C SER A 666 -17.48 0.91 2.34
N ASP A 667 -17.29 -0.09 3.20
CA ASP A 667 -17.39 -1.51 2.83
C ASP A 667 -18.82 -1.86 2.40
N LEU A 668 -18.98 -3.05 1.79
CA LEU A 668 -20.26 -3.58 1.32
C LEU A 668 -21.27 -3.78 2.46
N LEU A 669 -22.34 -3.02 2.47
CA LEU A 669 -23.36 -3.02 3.53
C LEU A 669 -24.29 -4.23 3.51
N ASN A 670 -24.37 -4.97 2.38
CA ASN A 670 -25.17 -6.20 2.29
C ASN A 670 -24.76 -7.29 3.31
N PHE A 671 -23.56 -7.21 3.85
CA PHE A 671 -22.97 -8.24 4.71
C PHE A 671 -22.81 -7.76 6.16
N GLU A 672 -23.26 -6.54 6.46
CA GLU A 672 -23.30 -6.01 7.80
C GLU A 672 -24.48 -6.62 8.58
N ASP A 673 -24.28 -6.90 9.86
CA ASP A 673 -25.34 -7.39 10.73
C ASP A 673 -26.36 -6.25 11.00
N GLU A 674 -27.64 -6.60 11.05
CA GLU A 674 -28.74 -5.64 11.29
C GLU A 674 -28.54 -4.86 12.60
N ASP A 675 -28.07 -5.51 13.65
CA ASP A 675 -27.79 -4.89 14.96
C ASP A 675 -26.66 -3.86 14.91
N HIS A 676 -25.74 -3.99 13.94
CA HIS A 676 -24.60 -3.09 13.74
C HIS A 676 -24.84 -2.01 12.68
N MET A 677 -25.90 -2.10 11.90
CA MET A 677 -26.15 -1.18 10.77
C MET A 677 -26.22 0.27 11.22
N GLN A 678 -26.86 0.58 12.36
CA GLN A 678 -26.91 1.97 12.85
C GLN A 678 -25.52 2.50 13.21
N THR A 679 -24.68 1.68 13.82
CA THR A 679 -23.28 2.06 14.10
C THR A 679 -22.51 2.30 12.79
N LYS A 680 -22.71 1.48 11.79
CA LYS A 680 -22.08 1.65 10.46
C LYS A 680 -22.55 2.95 9.77
N VAL A 681 -23.83 3.28 9.86
CA VAL A 681 -24.37 4.58 9.38
C VAL A 681 -23.65 5.74 10.06
N LEU A 682 -23.50 5.68 11.40
CA LEU A 682 -22.79 6.73 12.15
C LEU A 682 -21.30 6.82 11.79
N GLN A 683 -20.65 5.68 11.56
CA GLN A 683 -19.26 5.65 11.07
C GLN A 683 -19.11 6.30 9.70
N MET A 684 -20.05 6.03 8.78
CA MET A 684 -20.06 6.72 7.48
C MET A 684 -20.26 8.22 7.63
N ILE A 685 -21.14 8.67 8.52
CA ILE A 685 -21.37 10.09 8.79
C ILE A 685 -20.14 10.75 9.41
N GLU A 686 -19.48 10.11 10.38
CA GLU A 686 -18.22 10.59 10.98
C GLU A 686 -17.10 10.70 9.96
N ALA A 687 -16.93 9.66 9.16
CA ALA A 687 -15.85 9.57 8.17
C ALA A 687 -16.15 10.30 6.85
N GLY A 688 -17.37 10.78 6.62
CA GLY A 688 -17.78 11.41 5.36
C GLY A 688 -17.90 10.41 4.20
N ALA A 689 -18.08 9.12 4.47
CA ALA A 689 -18.10 8.05 3.48
C ALA A 689 -19.50 7.78 2.92
N SER A 690 -19.57 7.41 1.65
CA SER A 690 -20.81 7.06 0.97
C SER A 690 -21.18 5.58 1.13
N PRO A 691 -22.47 5.23 1.12
CA PRO A 691 -22.91 3.82 1.16
C PRO A 691 -22.47 3.02 -0.06
N HIS A 692 -22.14 1.74 0.15
CA HIS A 692 -21.76 0.81 -0.89
C HIS A 692 -22.52 -0.51 -0.77
N TYR A 693 -23.14 -0.94 -1.87
CA TYR A 693 -23.87 -2.21 -1.96
C TYR A 693 -23.40 -3.05 -3.13
N VAL A 694 -23.74 -4.33 -3.11
CA VAL A 694 -23.59 -5.20 -4.28
C VAL A 694 -24.96 -5.80 -4.66
N PHE A 695 -25.30 -5.77 -5.94
CA PHE A 695 -26.60 -6.22 -6.43
C PHE A 695 -26.51 -7.28 -7.51
N THR A 696 -27.47 -8.19 -7.47
CA THR A 696 -27.80 -9.15 -8.54
C THR A 696 -29.28 -9.04 -8.88
N TRP A 697 -29.62 -9.23 -10.16
CA TRP A 697 -31.01 -9.34 -10.59
C TRP A 697 -31.60 -10.68 -10.21
N GLU A 698 -30.84 -11.73 -10.50
CA GLU A 698 -31.20 -13.09 -10.12
C GLU A 698 -30.96 -13.33 -8.65
N ASP A 699 -31.70 -14.28 -8.08
CA ASP A 699 -31.57 -14.69 -6.68
C ASP A 699 -30.14 -15.13 -6.36
N SER A 700 -29.55 -14.61 -5.28
CA SER A 700 -28.16 -14.86 -4.87
C SER A 700 -27.88 -16.34 -4.58
N SER A 701 -28.90 -17.15 -4.27
CA SER A 701 -28.75 -18.59 -4.06
C SER A 701 -28.20 -19.34 -5.29
N LYS A 702 -28.32 -18.77 -6.48
CA LYS A 702 -27.70 -19.32 -7.70
C LYS A 702 -26.17 -19.36 -7.64
N MET A 703 -25.54 -18.55 -6.78
CA MET A 703 -24.09 -18.55 -6.59
C MET A 703 -23.61 -19.53 -5.53
N LYS A 704 -24.51 -20.23 -4.83
CA LYS A 704 -24.18 -21.12 -3.71
C LYS A 704 -23.13 -22.19 -4.07
N GLU A 705 -23.18 -22.74 -5.28
CA GLU A 705 -22.29 -23.80 -5.75
C GLU A 705 -21.12 -23.22 -6.60
N THR A 706 -20.79 -21.95 -6.40
CA THR A 706 -19.70 -21.28 -7.13
C THR A 706 -18.65 -20.72 -6.17
N GLY A 707 -17.53 -20.25 -6.70
CA GLY A 707 -16.51 -19.53 -5.93
C GLY A 707 -17.00 -18.19 -5.35
N LEU A 708 -18.19 -17.72 -5.73
CA LEU A 708 -18.84 -16.51 -5.21
C LEU A 708 -19.92 -16.79 -4.17
N SER A 709 -19.93 -17.95 -3.52
CA SER A 709 -20.89 -18.28 -2.47
C SER A 709 -20.90 -17.29 -1.30
N ARG A 710 -19.84 -16.51 -1.13
CA ARG A 710 -19.76 -15.40 -0.16
C ARG A 710 -20.74 -14.26 -0.45
N TYR A 711 -21.20 -14.10 -1.69
CA TYR A 711 -22.19 -13.09 -2.11
C TYR A 711 -23.62 -13.60 -1.93
N TYR A 712 -23.94 -14.15 -0.74
CA TYR A 712 -25.21 -14.79 -0.42
C TYR A 712 -26.38 -13.82 -0.22
N ALA A 713 -26.12 -12.52 -0.09
CA ALA A 713 -27.10 -11.49 0.25
C ALA A 713 -27.03 -10.32 -0.77
N THR A 714 -27.25 -10.60 -2.08
CA THR A 714 -27.05 -9.61 -3.14
C THR A 714 -28.31 -9.35 -4.01
N THR A 715 -29.40 -10.08 -3.80
CA THR A 715 -30.61 -9.96 -4.62
C THR A 715 -31.21 -8.56 -4.48
N PHE A 716 -31.28 -7.80 -5.59
CA PHE A 716 -31.67 -6.39 -5.60
C PHE A 716 -33.06 -6.15 -4.98
N THR A 717 -34.05 -6.98 -5.34
CA THR A 717 -35.41 -6.82 -4.83
C THR A 717 -35.53 -6.99 -3.32
N THR A 718 -34.58 -7.67 -2.69
CA THR A 718 -34.50 -7.84 -1.24
C THR A 718 -33.91 -6.61 -0.58
N TRP A 719 -32.85 -6.02 -1.17
CA TRP A 719 -32.04 -4.98 -0.55
C TRP A 719 -32.42 -3.56 -0.93
N LYS A 720 -33.23 -3.37 -1.96
CA LYS A 720 -33.52 -2.05 -2.49
C LYS A 720 -34.00 -1.04 -1.45
N ASP A 721 -35.02 -1.43 -0.68
CA ASP A 721 -35.67 -0.50 0.25
C ASP A 721 -34.74 -0.15 1.43
N ASP A 722 -33.96 -1.13 1.91
CA ASP A 722 -32.94 -0.89 2.96
C ASP A 722 -31.82 0.01 2.43
N ALA A 723 -31.33 -0.24 1.21
CA ALA A 723 -30.31 0.58 0.59
C ALA A 723 -30.73 2.03 0.39
N VAL A 724 -31.98 2.26 -0.03
CA VAL A 724 -32.56 3.61 -0.15
C VAL A 724 -32.65 4.28 1.22
N LYS A 725 -33.13 3.58 2.25
CA LYS A 725 -33.24 4.09 3.62
C LYS A 725 -31.85 4.48 4.19
N VAL A 726 -30.87 3.61 4.05
CA VAL A 726 -29.50 3.90 4.53
C VAL A 726 -28.92 5.10 3.76
N TYR A 727 -29.11 5.13 2.43
CA TYR A 727 -28.66 6.26 1.64
C TYR A 727 -29.28 7.59 2.10
N GLU A 728 -30.58 7.63 2.34
CA GLU A 728 -31.27 8.83 2.83
C GLU A 728 -30.69 9.29 4.16
N GLN A 729 -30.47 8.37 5.11
CA GLN A 729 -29.89 8.66 6.43
C GLN A 729 -28.49 9.26 6.34
N VAL A 730 -27.64 8.73 5.46
CA VAL A 730 -26.25 9.19 5.28
C VAL A 730 -26.20 10.45 4.44
N ASN A 731 -27.02 10.53 3.37
CA ASN A 731 -27.06 11.69 2.47
C ASN A 731 -27.55 12.97 3.18
N GLU A 732 -28.49 12.85 4.11
CA GLU A 732 -29.08 14.02 4.78
C GLU A 732 -28.02 14.94 5.42
N PRO A 733 -27.09 14.45 6.26
CA PRO A 733 -26.01 15.28 6.78
C PRO A 733 -24.91 15.54 5.76
N LEU A 734 -24.47 14.51 4.99
CA LEU A 734 -23.27 14.58 4.18
C LEU A 734 -23.43 15.37 2.87
N LYS A 735 -24.65 15.54 2.34
CA LYS A 735 -24.87 16.42 1.17
C LYS A 735 -24.43 17.87 1.42
N ASN A 736 -24.39 18.30 2.69
CA ASN A 736 -23.94 19.64 3.07
C ASN A 736 -22.42 19.81 3.07
N VAL A 737 -21.68 18.73 2.92
CA VAL A 737 -20.20 18.71 2.97
C VAL A 737 -19.56 18.12 1.72
N THR A 738 -20.33 17.83 0.66
CA THR A 738 -19.79 17.40 -0.62
C THR A 738 -18.79 18.42 -1.15
N GLY A 739 -17.58 17.99 -1.55
CA GLY A 739 -16.50 18.87 -1.99
C GLY A 739 -15.92 19.81 -0.92
N ALA A 740 -16.41 19.76 0.31
CA ALA A 740 -15.77 20.43 1.44
C ALA A 740 -14.58 19.62 1.95
N ILE A 741 -13.61 20.29 2.56
CA ILE A 741 -12.46 19.65 3.17
C ILE A 741 -12.77 19.38 4.65
N MET A 742 -12.53 18.14 5.11
CA MET A 742 -12.60 17.79 6.53
C MET A 742 -11.38 18.39 7.24
N VAL A 743 -11.55 19.52 7.91
CA VAL A 743 -10.46 20.28 8.54
C VAL A 743 -10.30 19.99 10.01
N GLY A 744 -11.26 19.34 10.65
CA GLY A 744 -11.23 19.04 12.08
C GLY A 744 -11.96 17.75 12.41
N HIS A 745 -11.38 17.00 13.33
CA HIS A 745 -12.01 15.90 14.04
C HIS A 745 -11.58 15.94 15.49
N GLU A 746 -12.51 15.75 16.43
CA GLU A 746 -12.26 15.80 17.85
C GLU A 746 -13.09 14.75 18.59
N ILE A 747 -12.47 14.04 19.51
CA ILE A 747 -13.13 13.13 20.44
C ILE A 747 -13.38 13.90 21.72
N LEU A 748 -14.64 14.27 21.98
CA LEU A 748 -15.00 14.99 23.20
C LEU A 748 -14.94 14.08 24.43
N ASN A 749 -14.76 14.67 25.62
CA ASN A 749 -14.58 13.93 26.89
C ASN A 749 -15.72 12.94 27.22
N ASN A 750 -16.90 13.12 26.65
CA ASN A 750 -18.06 12.23 26.80
C ASN A 750 -18.23 11.25 25.65
N GLY A 751 -17.26 11.16 24.73
CA GLY A 751 -17.27 10.22 23.64
C GLY A 751 -17.95 10.70 22.35
N VAL A 752 -18.60 11.88 22.35
CA VAL A 752 -19.14 12.45 21.12
C VAL A 752 -18.00 12.78 20.16
N ARG A 753 -18.17 12.42 18.89
CA ARG A 753 -17.25 12.77 17.81
C ARG A 753 -17.71 14.07 17.16
N LYS A 754 -16.80 15.02 17.00
CA LYS A 754 -17.06 16.32 16.38
C LYS A 754 -16.24 16.43 15.10
N VAL A 755 -16.90 16.56 13.97
CA VAL A 755 -16.28 16.69 12.65
C VAL A 755 -16.55 18.07 12.09
N THR A 756 -15.51 18.77 11.65
CA THR A 756 -15.61 20.15 11.15
C THR A 756 -15.08 20.24 9.71
N TYR A 757 -15.79 20.99 8.88
CA TYR A 757 -15.47 21.18 7.48
C TYR A 757 -15.13 22.63 7.15
N ASP A 758 -14.34 22.84 6.06
CA ASP A 758 -13.85 24.16 5.62
C ASP A 758 -14.98 25.13 5.17
N ASN A 759 -16.18 24.60 4.90
CA ASN A 759 -17.38 25.40 4.58
C ASN A 759 -18.16 25.84 5.82
N GLY A 760 -17.67 25.57 7.02
CA GLY A 760 -18.28 25.96 8.30
C GLY A 760 -19.32 24.98 8.86
N VAL A 761 -19.58 23.87 8.16
CA VAL A 761 -20.46 22.81 8.67
C VAL A 761 -19.72 22.02 9.75
N THR A 762 -20.47 21.69 10.81
CA THR A 762 -20.00 20.80 11.89
C THR A 762 -21.01 19.69 12.11
N ILE A 763 -20.52 18.45 12.19
CA ILE A 763 -21.33 17.27 12.49
C ILE A 763 -20.86 16.69 13.83
N TYR A 764 -21.81 16.51 14.75
CA TYR A 764 -21.57 15.81 16.01
C TYR A 764 -22.18 14.42 15.90
N VAL A 765 -21.42 13.38 16.22
CA VAL A 765 -21.88 11.99 16.13
C VAL A 765 -21.85 11.37 17.52
N ASN A 766 -22.96 10.75 17.91
CA ASN A 766 -23.13 10.12 19.21
C ASN A 766 -23.40 8.61 19.05
N TYR A 767 -22.46 7.80 19.48
CA TYR A 767 -22.56 6.34 19.47
C TYR A 767 -23.20 5.76 20.73
N SER A 768 -23.49 6.60 21.74
CA SER A 768 -24.09 6.18 23.00
C SER A 768 -25.61 5.95 22.85
N GLU A 769 -26.15 5.08 23.66
CA GLU A 769 -27.60 4.87 23.82
C GLU A 769 -28.29 5.99 24.61
N GLU A 770 -27.54 7.02 25.05
CA GLU A 770 -28.04 8.15 25.79
C GLU A 770 -27.84 9.47 25.04
N ASP A 771 -28.71 10.42 25.22
CA ASP A 771 -28.53 11.78 24.72
C ASP A 771 -27.34 12.44 25.42
N LEU A 772 -26.38 12.95 24.62
CA LEU A 772 -25.16 13.56 25.17
C LEU A 772 -25.10 15.06 24.81
N ALA A 773 -24.46 15.84 25.69
CA ALA A 773 -24.23 17.26 25.46
C ALA A 773 -22.90 17.50 24.77
N ALA A 774 -22.88 18.29 23.69
CA ALA A 774 -21.67 18.72 23.00
C ALA A 774 -21.77 20.22 22.67
N ASP A 775 -20.80 21.03 23.06
CA ASP A 775 -20.75 22.48 22.85
C ASP A 775 -22.07 23.21 23.22
N GLY A 776 -22.68 22.79 24.36
CA GLY A 776 -23.94 23.35 24.85
C GLY A 776 -25.21 22.90 24.11
N LYS A 777 -25.11 21.86 23.26
CA LYS A 777 -26.19 21.31 22.45
C LYS A 777 -26.42 19.85 22.79
N THR A 778 -27.63 19.34 22.62
CA THR A 778 -27.95 17.93 22.80
C THR A 778 -27.74 17.20 21.47
N VAL A 779 -26.95 16.13 21.52
CA VAL A 779 -26.79 15.17 20.41
C VAL A 779 -27.57 13.91 20.78
N PRO A 780 -28.62 13.54 20.05
CA PRO A 780 -29.47 12.42 20.41
C PRO A 780 -28.73 11.08 20.46
N ALA A 781 -29.27 10.15 21.23
CA ALA A 781 -28.76 8.78 21.33
C ALA A 781 -28.68 8.11 19.96
N LEU A 782 -27.59 7.35 19.69
CA LEU A 782 -27.36 6.61 18.44
C LEU A 782 -27.67 7.44 17.17
N SER A 783 -27.27 8.74 17.20
CA SER A 783 -27.64 9.69 16.16
C SER A 783 -26.55 10.75 15.96
N TYR A 784 -26.85 11.73 15.14
CA TYR A 784 -25.98 12.87 14.87
C TYR A 784 -26.71 14.20 15.07
N ARG A 785 -25.94 15.27 15.11
CA ARG A 785 -26.44 16.63 15.04
C ARG A 785 -25.63 17.44 14.04
N LEU A 786 -26.33 18.11 13.12
CA LEU A 786 -25.75 18.96 12.10
C LEU A 786 -25.86 20.43 12.50
N GLU A 787 -24.80 21.22 12.30
CA GLU A 787 -24.75 22.66 12.55
C GLU A 787 -24.05 23.38 11.38
N GLY A 788 -24.45 24.63 11.15
CA GLY A 788 -23.83 25.45 10.08
C GLY A 788 -24.29 25.09 8.66
N ALA A 789 -25.27 24.20 8.48
CA ALA A 789 -25.88 23.97 7.16
C ALA A 789 -26.78 25.14 6.81
N ASN A 790 -26.65 25.66 5.56
CA ASN A 790 -27.47 26.75 5.03
C ASN A 790 -28.78 26.22 4.42
#